data_167a30bbc07323a3a5b02aa92be15316
#
_entry.id   167a30bbc07323a3a5b02aa92be15316
#
_cell.length_a   1.000
_cell.length_b   1.000
_cell.length_c   1.000
_cell.angle_alpha   90.00
_cell.angle_beta   90.00
_cell.angle_gamma   90.00
#
_symmetry.space_group_name_H-M   'P 1'
#
loop_
_entity.id
_entity.type
_entity.pdbx_description
1 polymer ?
#
loop_
_entity_poly.entity_id
_entity_poly.type
_entity_poly.pdbx_seq_one_letter_code
_entity_poly.pdbx_strand_id
1 'polypeptide(L)'
;MAAALSPVVAVGMVAGPASAAGRHSLLGTKPTWATAKARSGPAASSSAIAGRVALAFNHAADVRALAAAVSDPRSPQYGQYLTSQQFNARFQPTDAQVASVTEWLRGAGLTVDAVPATHRYVAFHGSLAQASKAFGTSFGVYRYHGASYTAPDTVASVPAALSGTVLTVMGLDSMPHTSAPLRSGPFPPPPGFRNPQPCSAFYGQKVASTEADGTTPLPQFDGHTLNYTVCGYTPPQLRGAYGLNPTAADGSGVTVAIVDAYAAPTIVSDSNQYVDNHDAGSPHLTRGVNFLETDPSQFTGGHVCGGNGWYGEETLDVQAVHGMAPGATIHYYGGASCFDTDLEDAVQRAIDDNVDVITNSYGSVELQVPTSEMLFEQQQYLQAAAQGITVLFSSGDNGDESQNIGVKSADTPVNDPFVTAVGGTALGIGASNNVVFETGWGTVRHSLTTDVNGNLVWSDAGRFLYGSGGGVSAFFDQPGYQQGVAPNVHGRVVPDISVDGDVSTGMLVGETQQFGQNSKTVQYDEYKLGGTSLSSPLFAGIIAIADQLAHASGHGNIGFANPSIYDLARHGSRAIRDVVHAGVGNVRADFVNGIDDSNGLVYSVRTFDQDTSLTTHSGYDEVTGVGTPTGGFAAAMARAAPPA
;
A
#
# COMPACT_ATOMS: atom_id res chain seq x y z
N MET A 1 -37.68 -22.29 2.56
CA MET A 1 -38.50 -21.16 3.02
C MET A 1 -38.20 -20.93 4.48
N ALA A 2 -37.47 -19.91 4.77
CA ALA A 2 -37.36 -19.12 5.99
C ALA A 2 -36.05 -18.31 5.86
N ALA A 3 -36.18 -17.07 5.43
CA ALA A 3 -35.08 -16.11 5.36
C ALA A 3 -34.70 -15.71 6.79
N ALA A 4 -33.48 -15.98 7.18
CA ALA A 4 -32.91 -15.43 8.39
C ALA A 4 -32.38 -14.03 8.06
N LEU A 5 -33.07 -13.01 8.52
CA LEU A 5 -32.64 -11.62 8.55
C LEU A 5 -31.54 -11.48 9.61
N SER A 6 -30.30 -11.27 9.18
CA SER A 6 -29.23 -10.79 10.06
C SER A 6 -29.44 -9.29 10.34
N PRO A 7 -29.23 -8.80 11.56
CA PRO A 7 -29.45 -7.40 11.88
C PRO A 7 -28.32 -6.54 11.27
N VAL A 8 -28.75 -5.59 10.48
CA VAL A 8 -27.97 -4.44 9.99
C VAL A 8 -27.54 -3.61 11.20
N VAL A 9 -26.23 -3.51 11.45
CA VAL A 9 -25.68 -2.49 12.35
C VAL A 9 -25.33 -1.28 11.49
N ALA A 10 -26.27 -0.36 11.39
CA ALA A 10 -25.97 0.99 10.92
C ALA A 10 -25.06 1.66 11.96
N VAL A 11 -23.81 1.92 11.60
CA VAL A 11 -22.96 2.82 12.37
C VAL A 11 -23.37 4.27 12.02
N GLY A 12 -24.62 4.60 12.37
CA GLY A 12 -24.95 5.98 12.67
C GLY A 12 -24.20 6.34 13.95
N MET A 13 -23.76 7.58 14.13
CA MET A 13 -23.24 8.08 15.40
C MET A 13 -24.23 7.74 16.51
N VAL A 14 -24.09 6.54 17.08
CA VAL A 14 -24.79 6.18 18.30
C VAL A 14 -24.03 6.89 19.41
N ALA A 15 -24.64 7.91 19.97
CA ALA A 15 -24.27 8.42 21.28
C ALA A 15 -24.23 7.20 22.21
N GLY A 16 -23.03 6.76 22.57
CA GLY A 16 -22.81 5.64 23.46
C GLY A 16 -23.53 5.87 24.80
N PRO A 17 -23.80 4.80 25.59
CA PRO A 17 -24.51 4.94 26.85
C PRO A 17 -23.80 5.97 27.73
N ALA A 18 -24.58 6.83 28.39
CA ALA A 18 -24.11 7.87 29.29
C ALA A 18 -23.03 7.31 30.24
N SER A 19 -21.80 7.66 29.98
CA SER A 19 -20.62 7.33 30.78
C SER A 19 -20.76 7.89 32.20
N ALA A 20 -20.13 7.25 33.17
CA ALA A 20 -19.98 7.77 34.52
C ALA A 20 -19.60 9.26 34.47
N ALA A 21 -20.33 10.11 35.22
CA ALA A 21 -20.36 11.56 35.14
C ALA A 21 -18.98 12.18 34.81
N GLY A 22 -18.85 12.79 33.66
CA GLY A 22 -17.71 13.62 33.30
C GLY A 22 -16.64 13.00 32.38
N ARG A 23 -16.83 11.83 31.78
CA ARG A 23 -15.86 11.24 30.82
C ARG A 23 -16.50 10.89 29.46
N HIS A 24 -15.70 10.98 28.40
CA HIS A 24 -16.05 10.63 27.02
C HIS A 24 -15.22 9.41 26.58
N SER A 25 -15.89 8.36 26.06
CA SER A 25 -15.25 7.15 25.56
C SER A 25 -14.63 7.35 24.19
N LEU A 26 -13.44 6.77 23.96
CA LEU A 26 -12.70 6.85 22.71
C LEU A 26 -12.83 5.53 21.94
N LEU A 27 -13.39 5.58 20.74
CA LEU A 27 -13.52 4.39 19.88
C LEU A 27 -12.13 3.81 19.55
N GLY A 28 -12.08 2.48 19.36
CA GLY A 28 -10.91 1.77 18.85
C GLY A 28 -9.74 1.61 19.82
N THR A 29 -9.82 2.15 21.03
CA THR A 29 -8.71 2.12 22.00
C THR A 29 -8.57 0.80 22.77
N LYS A 30 -9.49 -0.14 22.57
CA LYS A 30 -9.37 -1.52 23.05
C LYS A 30 -9.30 -2.45 21.84
N PRO A 31 -8.19 -3.19 21.62
CA PRO A 31 -8.08 -4.11 20.50
C PRO A 31 -9.14 -5.22 20.55
N THR A 32 -9.59 -5.66 19.38
CA THR A 32 -10.61 -6.71 19.23
C THR A 32 -10.16 -8.06 19.80
N TRP A 33 -8.86 -8.36 19.72
CA TRP A 33 -8.25 -9.57 20.27
C TRP A 33 -8.19 -9.59 21.81
N ALA A 34 -8.29 -8.43 22.48
CA ALA A 34 -8.28 -8.32 23.94
C ALA A 34 -9.61 -8.75 24.58
N THR A 35 -10.02 -9.99 24.33
CA THR A 35 -11.28 -10.58 24.82
C THR A 35 -11.18 -11.09 26.26
N ALA A 36 -12.31 -11.25 26.93
CA ALA A 36 -12.34 -11.84 28.27
C ALA A 36 -11.75 -13.26 28.32
N LYS A 37 -11.91 -14.05 27.25
CA LYS A 37 -11.36 -15.41 27.12
C LYS A 37 -9.83 -15.40 26.96
N ALA A 38 -9.28 -14.41 26.29
CA ALA A 38 -7.84 -14.27 26.07
C ALA A 38 -7.11 -13.70 27.29
N ARG A 39 -7.83 -13.13 28.25
CA ARG A 39 -7.25 -12.46 29.45
C ARG A 39 -6.62 -13.45 30.41
N SER A 40 -5.33 -13.27 30.69
CA SER A 40 -4.54 -14.14 31.62
C SER A 40 -4.46 -13.58 33.03
N GLY A 41 -4.57 -12.26 33.22
CA GLY A 41 -4.48 -11.59 34.52
C GLY A 41 -4.30 -10.07 34.39
N PRO A 42 -4.13 -9.36 35.52
CA PRO A 42 -3.80 -7.95 35.49
C PRO A 42 -2.37 -7.73 35.00
N ALA A 43 -2.13 -6.66 34.24
CA ALA A 43 -0.78 -6.21 33.92
C ALA A 43 -0.12 -5.54 35.14
N ALA A 44 1.22 -5.61 35.22
CA ALA A 44 1.94 -4.96 36.32
C ALA A 44 1.80 -3.43 36.17
N SER A 45 1.29 -2.78 37.20
CA SER A 45 1.00 -1.34 37.18
C SER A 45 2.24 -0.45 37.00
N SER A 46 3.44 -0.98 37.27
CA SER A 46 4.73 -0.33 37.03
C SER A 46 5.29 -0.53 35.64
N SER A 47 4.68 -1.38 34.81
CA SER A 47 5.13 -1.57 33.41
C SER A 47 5.08 -0.26 32.66
N ALA A 48 6.08 -0.06 31.79
CA ALA A 48 6.16 1.13 30.96
C ALA A 48 5.08 1.10 29.86
N ILE A 49 4.62 2.29 29.49
CA ILE A 49 3.76 2.54 28.34
C ILE A 49 4.20 3.84 27.67
N ALA A 50 4.12 3.87 26.35
CA ALA A 50 4.27 5.07 25.54
C ALA A 50 3.16 5.10 24.49
N GLY A 51 2.73 6.28 24.10
CA GLY A 51 1.66 6.42 23.13
C GLY A 51 1.48 7.86 22.65
N ARG A 52 0.48 8.06 21.80
CA ARG A 52 0.12 9.35 21.22
C ARG A 52 -1.36 9.64 21.48
N VAL A 53 -1.67 10.80 22.04
CA VAL A 53 -3.03 11.33 22.07
C VAL A 53 -3.24 12.11 20.78
N ALA A 54 -3.98 11.54 19.84
CA ALA A 54 -4.34 12.19 18.58
C ALA A 54 -5.34 13.31 18.84
N LEU A 55 -5.12 14.48 18.23
CA LEU A 55 -5.99 15.64 18.34
C LEU A 55 -6.88 15.74 17.11
N ALA A 56 -8.16 16.01 17.34
CA ALA A 56 -9.13 16.23 16.27
C ALA A 56 -8.86 17.58 15.59
N PHE A 57 -9.05 17.65 14.29
CA PHE A 57 -9.13 18.94 13.60
C PHE A 57 -10.18 19.84 14.21
N ASN A 58 -9.91 21.13 14.26
CA ASN A 58 -10.97 22.10 14.46
C ASN A 58 -11.96 22.01 13.30
N HIS A 59 -13.25 22.01 13.62
CA HIS A 59 -14.30 21.87 12.60
C HIS A 59 -14.13 20.61 11.72
N ALA A 60 -13.87 19.45 12.31
CA ALA A 60 -13.60 18.20 11.59
C ALA A 60 -14.66 17.83 10.52
N ALA A 61 -15.94 18.15 10.77
CA ALA A 61 -17.00 17.96 9.77
C ALA A 61 -16.80 18.85 8.52
N ASP A 62 -16.29 20.08 8.70
CA ASP A 62 -16.02 20.99 7.60
C ASP A 62 -14.80 20.52 6.79
N VAL A 63 -13.81 19.89 7.43
CA VAL A 63 -12.66 19.28 6.72
C VAL A 63 -13.14 18.18 5.78
N ARG A 64 -13.96 17.26 6.27
CA ARG A 64 -14.53 16.17 5.45
C ARG A 64 -15.41 16.72 4.31
N ALA A 65 -16.24 17.72 4.59
CA ALA A 65 -17.07 18.37 3.59
C ALA A 65 -16.22 19.07 2.53
N LEU A 66 -15.15 19.77 2.94
CA LEU A 66 -14.21 20.43 2.04
C LEU A 66 -13.49 19.41 1.15
N ALA A 67 -12.86 18.38 1.75
CA ALA A 67 -12.15 17.33 1.00
C ALA A 67 -13.06 16.71 -0.07
N ALA A 68 -14.30 16.38 0.28
CA ALA A 68 -15.27 15.87 -0.69
C ALA A 68 -15.64 16.89 -1.77
N ALA A 69 -15.86 18.17 -1.39
CA ALA A 69 -16.31 19.20 -2.33
C ALA A 69 -15.22 19.62 -3.33
N VAL A 70 -13.95 19.70 -2.89
CA VAL A 70 -12.85 20.07 -3.80
C VAL A 70 -12.44 18.93 -4.72
N SER A 71 -12.85 17.69 -4.41
CA SER A 71 -12.52 16.49 -5.20
C SER A 71 -13.67 16.02 -6.12
N ASP A 72 -14.90 16.58 -5.99
CA ASP A 72 -16.04 16.21 -6.85
C ASP A 72 -16.10 17.12 -8.09
N PRO A 73 -15.90 16.58 -9.32
CA PRO A 73 -16.01 17.37 -10.55
C PRO A 73 -17.35 18.10 -10.75
N ARG A 74 -18.40 17.69 -10.04
CA ARG A 74 -19.74 18.33 -10.08
C ARG A 74 -19.89 19.46 -9.06
N SER A 75 -18.93 19.61 -8.16
CA SER A 75 -18.97 20.64 -7.11
C SER A 75 -18.55 22.02 -7.65
N PRO A 76 -19.18 23.11 -7.24
CA PRO A 76 -18.69 24.46 -7.54
C PRO A 76 -17.35 24.81 -6.87
N GLN A 77 -16.90 23.97 -5.92
CA GLN A 77 -15.63 24.12 -5.22
C GLN A 77 -14.53 23.19 -5.79
N TYR A 78 -14.83 22.47 -6.88
CA TYR A 78 -13.87 21.55 -7.49
C TYR A 78 -12.54 22.23 -7.77
N GLY A 79 -11.43 21.64 -7.30
CA GLY A 79 -10.08 22.16 -7.46
C GLY A 79 -9.72 23.38 -6.60
N GLN A 80 -10.61 23.86 -5.75
CA GLN A 80 -10.28 24.96 -4.83
C GLN A 80 -9.46 24.43 -3.64
N TYR A 81 -8.28 23.86 -3.96
CA TYR A 81 -7.38 23.26 -2.99
C TYR A 81 -6.74 24.30 -2.06
N LEU A 82 -6.42 23.86 -0.85
CA LEU A 82 -5.69 24.67 0.13
C LEU A 82 -4.20 24.30 0.09
N THR A 83 -3.34 25.27 0.34
CA THR A 83 -1.97 24.95 0.72
C THR A 83 -1.92 24.41 2.15
N SER A 84 -0.83 23.70 2.53
CA SER A 84 -0.61 23.24 3.92
C SER A 84 -0.75 24.39 4.92
N GLN A 85 -0.21 25.56 4.61
CA GLN A 85 -0.33 26.75 5.47
C GLN A 85 -1.80 27.20 5.65
N GLN A 86 -2.57 27.22 4.56
CA GLN A 86 -4.00 27.61 4.61
C GLN A 86 -4.83 26.56 5.37
N PHE A 87 -4.52 25.26 5.15
CA PHE A 87 -5.17 24.17 5.85
C PHE A 87 -4.91 24.27 7.36
N ASN A 88 -3.64 24.38 7.76
CA ASN A 88 -3.25 24.48 9.16
C ASN A 88 -3.83 25.72 9.83
N ALA A 89 -3.80 26.88 9.19
CA ALA A 89 -4.40 28.11 9.71
C ALA A 89 -5.91 27.99 9.99
N ARG A 90 -6.60 27.12 9.25
CA ARG A 90 -8.06 26.94 9.35
C ARG A 90 -8.47 25.80 10.28
N PHE A 91 -7.72 24.70 10.32
CA PHE A 91 -8.18 23.45 10.91
C PHE A 91 -7.25 22.84 11.97
N GLN A 92 -6.02 23.32 12.09
CA GLN A 92 -5.07 22.83 13.09
C GLN A 92 -5.60 23.05 14.51
N PRO A 93 -5.39 22.08 15.44
CA PRO A 93 -5.67 22.31 16.86
C PRO A 93 -4.88 23.49 17.40
N THR A 94 -5.52 24.31 18.24
CA THR A 94 -4.91 25.51 18.81
C THR A 94 -3.91 25.20 19.94
N ASP A 95 -3.00 26.13 20.23
CA ASP A 95 -2.09 26.05 21.38
C ASP A 95 -2.84 25.79 22.70
N ALA A 96 -4.01 26.39 22.86
CA ALA A 96 -4.83 26.21 24.06
C ALA A 96 -5.38 24.78 24.18
N GLN A 97 -5.75 24.16 23.06
CA GLN A 97 -6.18 22.75 23.05
C GLN A 97 -5.00 21.82 23.37
N VAL A 98 -3.84 22.04 22.77
CA VAL A 98 -2.60 21.32 23.07
C VAL A 98 -2.22 21.46 24.55
N ALA A 99 -2.25 22.68 25.08
CA ALA A 99 -1.96 22.94 26.50
C ALA A 99 -2.91 22.18 27.41
N SER A 100 -4.22 22.19 27.11
CA SER A 100 -5.23 21.46 27.93
C SER A 100 -4.99 19.95 27.97
N VAL A 101 -4.62 19.34 26.84
CA VAL A 101 -4.28 17.91 26.77
C VAL A 101 -2.97 17.63 27.50
N THR A 102 -1.96 18.48 27.33
CA THR A 102 -0.66 18.38 27.99
C THR A 102 -0.79 18.47 29.52
N GLU A 103 -1.56 19.42 30.01
CA GLU A 103 -1.84 19.60 31.45
C GLU A 103 -2.58 18.40 32.03
N TRP A 104 -3.57 17.88 31.31
CA TRP A 104 -4.29 16.68 31.72
C TRP A 104 -3.37 15.46 31.85
N LEU A 105 -2.51 15.19 30.83
CA LEU A 105 -1.55 14.07 30.87
C LEU A 105 -0.57 14.21 32.04
N ARG A 106 0.02 15.40 32.23
CA ARG A 106 0.91 15.70 33.36
C ARG A 106 0.20 15.59 34.72
N GLY A 107 -1.05 16.02 34.82
CA GLY A 107 -1.89 15.88 35.99
C GLY A 107 -2.21 14.44 36.36
N ALA A 108 -2.16 13.52 35.40
CA ALA A 108 -2.23 12.08 35.63
C ALA A 108 -0.87 11.48 36.04
N GLY A 109 0.23 12.22 35.85
CA GLY A 109 1.61 11.82 36.15
C GLY A 109 2.39 11.31 34.93
N LEU A 110 1.81 11.37 33.73
CA LEU A 110 2.49 11.01 32.50
C LEU A 110 3.49 12.11 32.09
N THR A 111 4.59 11.71 31.45
CA THR A 111 5.54 12.63 30.81
C THR A 111 5.09 12.91 29.39
N VAL A 112 5.11 14.17 28.98
CA VAL A 112 4.87 14.58 27.58
C VAL A 112 6.22 14.71 26.89
N ASP A 113 6.41 13.96 25.79
CA ASP A 113 7.69 13.85 25.06
C ASP A 113 7.78 14.84 23.93
N ALA A 114 6.74 14.89 23.07
CA ALA A 114 6.74 15.71 21.88
C ALA A 114 5.32 16.16 21.52
N VAL A 115 5.26 17.31 20.85
CA VAL A 115 4.11 17.83 20.13
C VAL A 115 4.62 18.33 18.79
N PRO A 116 4.20 17.77 17.64
CA PRO A 116 4.61 18.29 16.34
C PRO A 116 4.08 19.70 16.11
N ALA A 117 4.73 20.48 15.23
CA ALA A 117 4.31 21.83 14.91
C ALA A 117 2.88 21.91 14.32
N THR A 118 2.41 20.82 13.72
CA THR A 118 1.07 20.67 13.18
C THR A 118 0.01 20.29 14.24
N HIS A 119 0.40 20.14 15.51
CA HIS A 119 -0.47 19.81 16.63
C HIS A 119 -1.34 18.54 16.44
N ARG A 120 -0.88 17.60 15.60
CA ARG A 120 -1.68 16.41 15.27
C ARG A 120 -1.81 15.44 16.45
N TYR A 121 -0.82 15.40 17.32
CA TYR A 121 -0.80 14.56 18.51
C TYR A 121 0.02 15.15 19.64
N VAL A 122 -0.18 14.60 20.84
CA VAL A 122 0.68 14.79 22.02
C VAL A 122 1.27 13.43 22.38
N ALA A 123 2.57 13.25 22.19
CA ALA A 123 3.27 12.02 22.55
C ALA A 123 3.52 11.99 24.06
N PHE A 124 3.40 10.81 24.66
CA PHE A 124 3.59 10.62 26.10
C PHE A 124 4.23 9.28 26.43
N HIS A 125 4.87 9.21 27.60
CA HIS A 125 5.25 7.94 28.23
C HIS A 125 4.99 7.97 29.74
N GLY A 126 5.04 6.76 30.35
CA GLY A 126 4.89 6.60 31.79
C GLY A 126 4.69 5.16 32.20
N SER A 127 3.97 4.95 33.29
CA SER A 127 3.57 3.63 33.78
C SER A 127 2.10 3.32 33.48
N LEU A 128 1.73 2.03 33.45
CA LEU A 128 0.33 1.60 33.32
C LEU A 128 -0.57 2.16 34.44
N ALA A 129 -0.04 2.39 35.63
CA ALA A 129 -0.81 3.04 36.71
C ALA A 129 -1.19 4.48 36.34
N GLN A 130 -0.26 5.24 35.77
CA GLN A 130 -0.50 6.61 35.31
C GLN A 130 -1.46 6.65 34.10
N ALA A 131 -1.27 5.74 33.14
CA ALA A 131 -2.18 5.60 32.00
C ALA A 131 -3.59 5.18 32.46
N SER A 132 -3.72 4.27 33.43
CA SER A 132 -5.03 3.90 33.98
C SER A 132 -5.75 5.09 34.57
N LYS A 133 -5.03 5.97 35.28
CA LYS A 133 -5.58 7.20 35.86
C LYS A 133 -6.00 8.18 34.76
N ALA A 134 -5.16 8.36 33.73
CA ALA A 134 -5.46 9.26 32.63
C ALA A 134 -6.66 8.76 31.82
N PHE A 135 -6.63 7.53 31.35
CA PHE A 135 -7.56 7.00 30.35
C PHE A 135 -8.77 6.28 30.93
N GLY A 136 -8.88 6.16 32.27
CA GLY A 136 -10.06 5.60 32.94
C GLY A 136 -10.29 4.12 32.65
N THR A 137 -9.23 3.37 32.38
CA THR A 137 -9.25 1.91 32.15
C THR A 137 -8.15 1.23 32.96
N SER A 138 -8.33 -0.05 33.30
CA SER A 138 -7.24 -0.90 33.74
C SER A 138 -6.58 -1.63 32.59
N PHE A 139 -5.43 -2.26 32.85
CA PHE A 139 -4.69 -3.02 31.83
C PHE A 139 -4.57 -4.48 32.23
N GLY A 140 -4.84 -5.38 31.31
CA GLY A 140 -4.69 -6.81 31.43
C GLY A 140 -3.57 -7.35 30.56
N VAL A 141 -3.12 -8.57 30.89
CA VAL A 141 -2.28 -9.40 30.01
C VAL A 141 -3.20 -10.35 29.26
N TYR A 142 -3.06 -10.42 27.96
CA TYR A 142 -3.88 -11.20 27.05
C TYR A 142 -3.01 -12.15 26.22
N ARG A 143 -3.51 -13.35 25.93
CA ARG A 143 -2.86 -14.30 25.02
C ARG A 143 -3.45 -14.19 23.63
N TYR A 144 -2.58 -13.94 22.64
CA TYR A 144 -2.97 -13.84 21.24
C TYR A 144 -1.87 -14.43 20.35
N HIS A 145 -2.21 -15.33 19.43
CA HIS A 145 -1.26 -16.05 18.54
C HIS A 145 -0.02 -16.62 19.26
N GLY A 146 -0.21 -17.21 20.43
CA GLY A 146 0.87 -17.83 21.23
C GLY A 146 1.73 -16.87 22.05
N ALA A 147 1.62 -15.57 21.85
CA ALA A 147 2.30 -14.52 22.62
C ALA A 147 1.41 -13.91 23.71
N SER A 148 2.01 -13.10 24.56
CA SER A 148 1.31 -12.38 25.63
C SER A 148 1.51 -10.88 25.44
N TYR A 149 0.41 -10.15 25.38
CA TYR A 149 0.40 -8.71 25.19
C TYR A 149 -0.37 -8.01 26.32
N THR A 150 0.02 -6.80 26.63
CA THR A 150 -0.74 -5.91 27.51
C THR A 150 -1.72 -5.09 26.68
N ALA A 151 -2.97 -4.94 27.15
CA ALA A 151 -3.96 -4.08 26.51
C ALA A 151 -4.97 -3.54 27.53
N PRO A 152 -5.73 -2.47 27.20
CA PRO A 152 -6.81 -1.96 28.04
C PRO A 152 -7.90 -3.00 28.27
N ASP A 153 -8.37 -3.13 29.51
CA ASP A 153 -9.49 -4.02 29.85
C ASP A 153 -10.84 -3.49 29.32
N THR A 154 -10.97 -2.18 29.20
CA THR A 154 -12.16 -1.49 28.66
C THR A 154 -11.73 -0.40 27.68
N VAL A 155 -12.66 0.07 26.87
CA VAL A 155 -12.44 1.24 26.00
C VAL A 155 -11.94 2.40 26.85
N ALA A 156 -10.86 3.05 26.42
CA ALA A 156 -10.29 4.21 27.08
C ALA A 156 -11.25 5.42 27.00
N SER A 157 -11.09 6.34 27.91
CA SER A 157 -11.91 7.55 27.96
C SER A 157 -11.09 8.76 28.40
N VAL A 158 -11.56 9.95 28.03
CA VAL A 158 -10.96 11.24 28.41
C VAL A 158 -11.95 12.07 29.21
N PRO A 159 -11.52 13.11 29.96
CA PRO A 159 -12.45 14.08 30.56
C PRO A 159 -13.40 14.65 29.51
N ALA A 160 -14.68 14.81 29.84
CA ALA A 160 -15.69 15.32 28.91
C ALA A 160 -15.31 16.69 28.32
N ALA A 161 -14.57 17.52 29.05
CA ALA A 161 -14.06 18.80 28.57
C ALA A 161 -13.07 18.67 27.38
N LEU A 162 -12.48 17.50 27.17
CA LEU A 162 -11.53 17.23 26.07
C LEU A 162 -12.19 16.47 24.91
N SER A 163 -13.48 16.13 24.97
CA SER A 163 -14.17 15.30 23.97
C SER A 163 -14.19 15.89 22.56
N GLY A 164 -14.09 17.22 22.41
CA GLY A 164 -14.00 17.90 21.12
C GLY A 164 -12.56 18.18 20.65
N THR A 165 -11.57 17.83 21.48
CA THR A 165 -10.15 18.06 21.18
C THR A 165 -9.41 16.75 20.92
N VAL A 166 -9.71 15.71 21.71
CA VAL A 166 -9.07 14.39 21.55
C VAL A 166 -9.87 13.56 20.55
N LEU A 167 -9.23 13.13 19.48
CA LEU A 167 -9.78 12.19 18.52
C LEU A 167 -9.76 10.78 19.07
N THR A 168 -8.56 10.30 19.40
CA THR A 168 -8.29 8.95 19.89
C THR A 168 -6.95 8.89 20.64
N VAL A 169 -6.57 7.69 21.09
CA VAL A 169 -5.25 7.42 21.70
C VAL A 169 -4.69 6.15 21.09
N MET A 170 -3.46 6.22 20.60
CA MET A 170 -2.69 5.11 20.04
C MET A 170 -1.62 4.65 21.02
N GLY A 171 -1.16 3.40 20.91
CA GLY A 171 -0.10 2.82 21.75
C GLY A 171 -0.57 2.41 23.15
N LEU A 172 -1.87 2.15 23.35
CA LEU A 172 -2.37 1.63 24.63
C LEU A 172 -2.21 0.12 24.79
N ASP A 173 -1.79 -0.60 23.78
CA ASP A 173 -1.41 -2.00 23.88
C ASP A 173 0.06 -2.21 23.54
N SER A 174 0.59 -3.40 23.84
CA SER A 174 1.99 -3.73 23.64
C SER A 174 2.23 -4.62 22.42
N MET A 175 1.21 -4.86 21.60
CA MET A 175 1.39 -5.57 20.34
C MET A 175 2.11 -4.61 19.36
N PRO A 176 3.19 -5.05 18.71
CA PRO A 176 3.78 -4.23 17.67
C PRO A 176 2.81 -4.05 16.51
N HIS A 177 2.45 -2.83 16.18
CA HIS A 177 1.70 -2.47 14.99
C HIS A 177 2.73 -2.04 13.94
N THR A 178 2.93 -2.88 12.93
CA THR A 178 3.98 -2.71 11.93
C THR A 178 3.43 -3.05 10.57
N SER A 179 3.71 -2.20 9.61
CA SER A 179 3.55 -2.50 8.20
C SER A 179 4.77 -3.26 7.67
N ALA A 180 4.57 -4.05 6.64
CA ALA A 180 5.63 -4.86 6.06
C ALA A 180 5.69 -4.68 4.55
N PRO A 181 6.91 -4.59 3.96
CA PRO A 181 7.09 -4.83 2.56
C PRO A 181 7.01 -6.35 2.32
N LEU A 182 6.87 -6.76 1.08
CA LEU A 182 6.72 -8.16 0.70
C LEU A 182 7.88 -9.08 1.03
N ARG A 183 9.04 -8.58 1.42
CA ARG A 183 10.24 -9.40 1.71
C ARG A 183 10.99 -8.92 2.95
N SER A 184 11.37 -9.86 3.82
CA SER A 184 12.24 -9.64 4.98
C SER A 184 13.56 -10.39 4.84
N GLY A 185 14.68 -9.75 5.19
CA GLY A 185 16.04 -10.32 5.22
C GLY A 185 16.94 -9.62 6.23
N PRO A 186 18.18 -10.11 6.49
CA PRO A 186 19.09 -9.44 7.41
C PRO A 186 19.66 -8.14 6.82
N PHE A 187 19.95 -7.17 7.65
CA PHE A 187 20.25 -5.75 7.36
C PHE A 187 21.71 -5.48 7.02
N PRO A 188 21.91 -4.33 6.26
CA PRO A 188 22.09 -4.27 4.82
C PRO A 188 23.50 -4.72 4.42
N PRO A 189 23.74 -5.00 3.15
CA PRO A 189 22.83 -5.03 2.00
C PRO A 189 21.99 -6.31 1.96
N PRO A 190 20.91 -6.37 1.12
CA PRO A 190 20.06 -7.55 1.03
C PRO A 190 20.82 -8.79 0.53
N PRO A 191 20.35 -10.01 0.83
CA PRO A 191 20.91 -11.22 0.27
C PRO A 191 20.84 -11.18 -1.26
N GLY A 192 21.92 -11.55 -1.93
CA GLY A 192 22.00 -11.52 -3.38
C GLY A 192 20.97 -12.44 -4.03
N PHE A 193 20.23 -11.89 -4.98
CA PHE A 193 19.29 -12.61 -5.84
C PHE A 193 19.49 -12.17 -7.29
N ARG A 194 19.34 -13.10 -8.21
CA ARG A 194 19.27 -12.85 -9.65
C ARG A 194 18.30 -13.81 -10.31
N ASN A 195 17.77 -13.42 -11.46
CA ASN A 195 16.84 -14.27 -12.17
C ASN A 195 17.53 -15.56 -12.65
N PRO A 196 16.93 -16.74 -12.39
CA PRO A 196 17.38 -17.97 -13.01
C PRO A 196 17.19 -17.95 -14.52
N GLN A 197 18.07 -18.65 -15.24
CA GLN A 197 18.00 -18.78 -16.69
C GLN A 197 17.57 -20.22 -17.06
N PRO A 198 16.84 -20.42 -18.18
CA PRO A 198 16.40 -19.40 -19.14
C PRO A 198 15.14 -18.63 -18.68
N CYS A 199 15.09 -17.32 -18.97
CA CYS A 199 13.87 -16.51 -18.89
C CYS A 199 13.67 -15.75 -20.21
N SER A 200 12.49 -15.15 -20.44
CA SER A 200 12.11 -14.48 -21.69
C SER A 200 12.24 -12.95 -21.56
N ALA A 201 12.72 -12.27 -22.60
CA ALA A 201 12.77 -10.80 -22.62
C ALA A 201 11.38 -10.17 -22.78
N PHE A 202 10.44 -10.89 -23.40
CA PHE A 202 9.02 -10.49 -23.53
C PHE A 202 8.16 -11.76 -23.50
N TYR A 203 6.88 -11.61 -23.19
CA TYR A 203 5.98 -12.75 -23.07
C TYR A 203 5.89 -13.56 -24.36
N GLY A 204 6.08 -14.87 -24.27
CA GLY A 204 6.02 -15.80 -25.39
C GLY A 204 7.33 -15.95 -26.20
N GLN A 205 8.41 -15.27 -25.82
CA GLN A 205 9.68 -15.36 -26.55
C GLN A 205 10.31 -16.74 -26.53
N LYS A 206 10.36 -17.37 -25.36
CA LYS A 206 11.00 -18.70 -25.18
C LYS A 206 9.96 -19.70 -24.70
N VAL A 207 9.85 -20.81 -25.45
CA VAL A 207 8.96 -21.92 -25.11
C VAL A 207 9.68 -22.87 -24.16
N ALA A 208 9.04 -23.23 -23.05
CA ALA A 208 9.56 -24.15 -22.05
C ALA A 208 9.23 -25.61 -22.42
N SER A 209 9.83 -26.11 -23.47
CA SER A 209 9.69 -27.51 -23.91
C SER A 209 10.70 -28.46 -23.26
N THR A 210 11.81 -27.95 -22.77
CA THR A 210 12.86 -28.70 -22.07
C THR A 210 13.31 -27.94 -20.82
N GLU A 211 13.98 -28.64 -19.90
CA GLU A 211 14.74 -27.98 -18.85
C GLU A 211 15.86 -27.09 -19.41
N ALA A 212 16.53 -26.34 -18.55
CA ALA A 212 17.64 -25.46 -18.94
C ALA A 212 18.82 -26.18 -19.60
N ASP A 213 18.92 -27.49 -19.39
CA ASP A 213 19.92 -28.36 -20.06
C ASP A 213 19.67 -28.55 -21.56
N GLY A 214 18.50 -28.13 -22.06
CA GLY A 214 18.09 -28.24 -23.46
C GLY A 214 17.75 -29.68 -23.91
N THR A 215 17.75 -30.65 -23.01
CA THR A 215 17.58 -32.07 -23.33
C THR A 215 16.46 -32.75 -22.56
N THR A 216 16.28 -32.47 -21.29
CA THR A 216 15.23 -33.07 -20.45
C THR A 216 13.87 -32.45 -20.78
N PRO A 217 12.90 -33.21 -21.33
CA PRO A 217 11.60 -32.66 -21.70
C PRO A 217 10.80 -32.24 -20.46
N LEU A 218 10.21 -31.05 -20.51
CA LEU A 218 9.21 -30.61 -19.56
C LEU A 218 7.82 -31.11 -19.98
N PRO A 219 6.99 -31.61 -19.06
CA PRO A 219 5.64 -32.07 -19.37
C PRO A 219 4.75 -30.89 -19.77
N GLN A 220 3.75 -31.17 -20.61
CA GLN A 220 2.67 -30.21 -20.87
C GLN A 220 1.82 -30.00 -19.62
N PHE A 221 1.26 -28.81 -19.48
CA PHE A 221 0.26 -28.49 -18.47
C PHE A 221 -1.10 -28.30 -19.14
N ASP A 222 -2.11 -29.09 -18.76
CA ASP A 222 -3.44 -29.14 -19.39
C ASP A 222 -3.41 -29.22 -20.91
N GLY A 223 -2.45 -30.01 -21.47
CA GLY A 223 -2.27 -30.20 -22.90
C GLY A 223 -1.56 -29.04 -23.62
N HIS A 224 -1.06 -28.04 -22.89
CA HIS A 224 -0.35 -26.88 -23.45
C HIS A 224 1.15 -26.96 -23.17
N THR A 225 1.96 -26.58 -24.15
CA THR A 225 3.37 -26.28 -23.96
C THR A 225 3.49 -24.86 -23.47
N LEU A 226 4.16 -24.65 -22.33
CA LEU A 226 4.23 -23.37 -21.66
C LEU A 226 5.37 -22.50 -22.17
N ASN A 227 5.33 -21.21 -21.86
CA ASN A 227 6.45 -20.31 -22.05
C ASN A 227 7.27 -20.21 -20.75
N TYR A 228 8.58 -19.97 -20.87
CA TYR A 228 9.36 -19.50 -19.74
C TYR A 228 8.88 -18.13 -19.28
N THR A 229 8.92 -17.90 -17.98
CA THR A 229 8.61 -16.59 -17.37
C THR A 229 9.46 -15.49 -17.98
N VAL A 230 9.00 -14.24 -17.87
CA VAL A 230 9.83 -13.10 -18.26
C VAL A 230 10.97 -12.87 -17.26
N CYS A 231 12.08 -12.29 -17.74
CA CYS A 231 13.20 -11.91 -16.87
C CYS A 231 12.87 -10.69 -16.00
N GLY A 232 11.78 -10.03 -16.26
CA GLY A 232 11.30 -8.77 -15.72
C GLY A 232 11.13 -7.76 -16.85
N TYR A 233 10.05 -6.99 -16.80
CA TYR A 233 9.82 -5.95 -17.79
C TYR A 233 10.67 -4.71 -17.49
N THR A 234 11.11 -4.05 -18.54
CA THR A 234 11.87 -2.80 -18.46
C THR A 234 10.94 -1.59 -18.62
N PRO A 235 11.36 -0.38 -18.21
CA PRO A 235 10.55 0.84 -18.35
C PRO A 235 9.96 1.08 -19.75
N PRO A 236 10.70 0.92 -20.85
CA PRO A 236 10.11 1.08 -22.20
C PRO A 236 8.99 0.08 -22.51
N GLN A 237 9.07 -1.14 -21.96
CA GLN A 237 8.01 -2.14 -22.13
C GLN A 237 6.75 -1.75 -21.36
N LEU A 238 6.90 -1.36 -20.11
CA LEU A 238 5.79 -0.93 -19.25
C LEU A 238 5.12 0.34 -19.81
N ARG A 239 5.91 1.37 -20.18
CA ARG A 239 5.37 2.57 -20.86
C ARG A 239 4.61 2.21 -22.11
N GLY A 240 5.15 1.32 -22.94
CA GLY A 240 4.50 0.85 -24.16
C GLY A 240 3.16 0.16 -23.90
N ALA A 241 3.08 -0.70 -22.88
CA ALA A 241 1.86 -1.41 -22.49
C ALA A 241 0.75 -0.45 -22.04
N TYR A 242 1.10 0.59 -21.26
CA TYR A 242 0.15 1.61 -20.81
C TYR A 242 0.02 2.79 -21.78
N GLY A 243 0.68 2.75 -22.93
CA GLY A 243 0.58 3.74 -24.01
C GLY A 243 1.16 5.11 -23.63
N LEU A 244 2.13 5.16 -22.75
CA LEU A 244 2.85 6.38 -22.38
C LEU A 244 3.97 6.66 -23.39
N ASN A 245 4.14 7.93 -23.73
CA ASN A 245 5.21 8.38 -24.60
C ASN A 245 6.02 9.49 -23.92
N PRO A 246 7.22 9.19 -23.40
CA PRO A 246 8.03 10.16 -22.66
C PRO A 246 8.52 11.34 -23.51
N THR A 247 8.48 11.24 -24.83
CA THR A 247 8.78 12.40 -25.70
C THR A 247 7.63 13.40 -25.76
N ALA A 248 6.42 13.01 -25.39
CA ALA A 248 5.25 13.87 -25.33
C ALA A 248 4.98 14.40 -23.92
N ALA A 249 5.16 13.54 -22.90
CA ALA A 249 5.02 13.87 -21.48
C ALA A 249 5.84 12.88 -20.67
N ASP A 250 6.66 13.39 -19.75
CA ASP A 250 7.62 12.63 -18.95
C ASP A 250 7.48 12.84 -17.43
N GLY A 251 6.44 13.56 -17.00
CA GLY A 251 6.20 13.91 -15.59
C GLY A 251 6.90 15.20 -15.13
N SER A 252 7.60 15.92 -16.03
CA SER A 252 8.29 17.17 -15.68
C SER A 252 7.36 18.19 -14.99
N GLY A 253 7.83 18.77 -13.89
CA GLY A 253 7.10 19.75 -13.10
C GLY A 253 6.15 19.15 -12.07
N VAL A 254 6.16 17.81 -11.90
CA VAL A 254 5.38 17.07 -10.89
C VAL A 254 6.33 16.44 -9.87
N THR A 255 5.98 16.50 -8.60
CA THR A 255 6.70 15.85 -7.50
C THR A 255 5.93 14.62 -7.02
N VAL A 256 6.56 13.45 -7.15
CA VAL A 256 6.04 12.19 -6.62
C VAL A 256 6.78 11.86 -5.33
N ALA A 257 6.07 11.84 -4.21
CA ALA A 257 6.58 11.35 -2.94
C ALA A 257 6.48 9.82 -2.90
N ILE A 258 7.53 9.17 -2.43
CA ILE A 258 7.57 7.75 -2.09
C ILE A 258 7.78 7.67 -0.58
N VAL A 259 6.92 6.91 0.10
CA VAL A 259 7.03 6.72 1.55
C VAL A 259 7.27 5.26 1.86
N ASP A 260 8.43 4.97 2.45
CA ASP A 260 8.82 3.65 2.95
C ASP A 260 9.51 3.78 4.29
N ALA A 261 9.87 2.65 4.93
CA ALA A 261 10.72 2.67 6.09
C ALA A 261 12.20 2.60 5.68
N TYR A 262 13.05 3.30 6.42
CA TYR A 262 14.50 3.38 6.16
C TYR A 262 14.86 4.15 4.90
N ALA A 263 16.12 4.03 4.44
CA ALA A 263 16.61 4.59 3.17
C ALA A 263 17.82 3.79 2.67
N ALA A 264 17.78 3.36 1.41
CA ALA A 264 18.84 2.57 0.79
C ALA A 264 20.03 3.49 0.40
N PRO A 265 21.23 3.24 0.92
CA PRO A 265 22.36 4.14 0.68
C PRO A 265 22.82 4.18 -0.78
N THR A 266 22.49 3.16 -1.57
CA THR A 266 22.91 3.00 -2.96
C THR A 266 21.83 3.36 -3.98
N ILE A 267 20.64 3.78 -3.54
CA ILE A 267 19.45 3.96 -4.40
C ILE A 267 19.72 4.77 -5.68
N VAL A 268 20.42 5.91 -5.57
CA VAL A 268 20.70 6.77 -6.73
C VAL A 268 21.72 6.12 -7.68
N SER A 269 22.77 5.50 -7.15
CA SER A 269 23.77 4.81 -7.99
C SER A 269 23.16 3.59 -8.70
N ASP A 270 22.34 2.84 -7.98
CA ASP A 270 21.70 1.63 -8.51
C ASP A 270 20.64 1.98 -9.56
N SER A 271 19.82 2.99 -9.29
CA SER A 271 18.83 3.47 -10.26
C SER A 271 19.48 4.04 -11.53
N ASN A 272 20.60 4.76 -11.40
CA ASN A 272 21.31 5.27 -12.58
C ASN A 272 21.98 4.14 -13.38
N GLN A 273 22.52 3.13 -12.73
CA GLN A 273 23.05 1.94 -13.41
C GLN A 273 21.92 1.19 -14.15
N TYR A 274 20.73 1.10 -13.53
CA TYR A 274 19.55 0.50 -14.13
C TYR A 274 19.07 1.28 -15.38
N VAL A 275 19.07 2.62 -15.29
CA VAL A 275 18.76 3.49 -16.46
C VAL A 275 19.75 3.26 -17.61
N ASP A 276 21.05 3.22 -17.31
CA ASP A 276 22.07 2.96 -18.32
C ASP A 276 21.89 1.60 -19.02
N ASN A 277 21.43 0.60 -18.26
CA ASN A 277 21.23 -0.76 -18.77
C ASN A 277 19.93 -0.90 -19.59
N HIS A 278 18.83 -0.24 -19.19
CA HIS A 278 17.48 -0.59 -19.66
C HIS A 278 16.65 0.58 -20.17
N ASP A 279 17.02 1.83 -19.91
CA ASP A 279 16.24 3.01 -20.28
C ASP A 279 17.11 4.15 -20.77
N ALA A 280 18.13 3.82 -21.58
CA ALA A 280 19.11 4.76 -22.11
C ALA A 280 18.41 5.94 -22.83
N GLY A 281 18.64 7.15 -22.33
CA GLY A 281 18.00 8.38 -22.80
C GLY A 281 17.04 9.01 -21.78
N SER A 282 16.63 8.29 -20.77
CA SER A 282 15.99 8.89 -19.58
C SER A 282 17.04 9.61 -18.71
N PRO A 283 16.65 10.68 -18.01
CA PRO A 283 17.59 11.43 -17.16
C PRO A 283 18.03 10.58 -15.98
N HIS A 284 19.28 10.74 -15.53
CA HIS A 284 19.75 10.16 -14.29
C HIS A 284 19.14 10.88 -13.08
N LEU A 285 18.94 10.14 -12.00
CA LEU A 285 18.61 10.71 -10.70
C LEU A 285 19.83 11.43 -10.12
N THR A 286 19.61 12.61 -9.56
CA THR A 286 20.64 13.45 -8.93
C THR A 286 20.11 13.96 -7.59
N ARG A 287 20.78 13.58 -6.49
CA ARG A 287 20.40 14.04 -5.15
C ARG A 287 20.35 15.57 -5.08
N GLY A 288 19.27 16.09 -4.49
CA GLY A 288 19.04 17.54 -4.35
C GLY A 288 18.61 18.26 -5.64
N VAL A 289 18.36 17.52 -6.75
CA VAL A 289 17.89 18.09 -8.01
C VAL A 289 16.53 17.48 -8.40
N ASN A 290 16.51 16.21 -8.82
CA ASN A 290 15.33 15.46 -9.20
C ASN A 290 15.12 14.20 -8.33
N PHE A 291 16.01 13.98 -7.36
CA PHE A 291 15.85 13.03 -6.25
C PHE A 291 16.09 13.77 -4.93
N LEU A 292 15.02 13.98 -4.19
CA LEU A 292 15.03 14.57 -2.87
C LEU A 292 14.84 13.47 -1.83
N GLU A 293 15.35 13.67 -0.62
CA GLU A 293 15.29 12.67 0.45
C GLU A 293 15.08 13.37 1.79
N THR A 294 14.10 12.92 2.53
CA THR A 294 13.75 13.43 3.86
C THR A 294 13.73 12.28 4.85
N ASP A 295 14.84 12.08 5.55
CA ASP A 295 15.02 11.02 6.52
C ASP A 295 14.85 11.51 7.95
N PRO A 296 14.51 10.60 8.90
CA PRO A 296 14.58 10.89 10.31
C PRO A 296 16.06 11.06 10.74
N SER A 297 16.27 11.71 11.89
CA SER A 297 17.64 11.86 12.44
C SER A 297 18.30 10.53 12.81
N GLN A 298 17.52 9.47 12.99
CA GLN A 298 17.98 8.12 13.30
C GLN A 298 16.93 7.10 12.89
N PHE A 299 17.36 6.02 12.23
CA PHE A 299 16.55 4.84 12.00
C PHE A 299 16.57 3.90 13.21
N THR A 300 15.44 3.26 13.49
CA THR A 300 15.21 2.38 14.64
C THR A 300 14.56 1.06 14.22
N GLY A 301 14.36 0.13 15.15
CA GLY A 301 13.56 -1.09 14.91
C GLY A 301 14.12 -2.10 13.91
N GLY A 302 15.33 -1.93 13.36
CA GLY A 302 15.84 -2.74 12.25
C GLY A 302 15.82 -4.26 12.44
N HIS A 303 15.92 -4.75 13.69
CA HIS A 303 15.83 -6.17 14.01
C HIS A 303 14.38 -6.72 14.04
N VAL A 304 13.38 -5.85 14.13
CA VAL A 304 11.95 -6.19 14.05
C VAL A 304 11.49 -6.08 12.60
N CYS A 305 11.90 -5.00 11.93
CA CYS A 305 11.39 -4.58 10.63
C CYS A 305 12.11 -5.21 9.44
N GLY A 306 13.29 -5.83 9.63
CA GLY A 306 14.03 -6.43 8.51
C GLY A 306 14.43 -5.42 7.45
N GLY A 307 15.21 -4.38 7.80
CA GLY A 307 15.50 -3.21 6.96
C GLY A 307 15.94 -3.47 5.51
N ASN A 308 16.53 -4.64 5.20
CA ASN A 308 16.89 -5.00 3.83
C ASN A 308 15.70 -5.20 2.89
N GLY A 309 14.58 -5.70 3.42
CA GLY A 309 13.36 -5.82 2.64
C GLY A 309 12.89 -4.45 2.18
N TRP A 310 13.03 -3.46 3.04
CA TRP A 310 12.68 -2.08 2.75
C TRP A 310 13.62 -1.42 1.72
N TYR A 311 14.89 -1.82 1.65
CA TYR A 311 15.78 -1.35 0.58
C TYR A 311 15.35 -1.88 -0.80
N GLY A 312 14.91 -3.14 -0.86
CA GLY A 312 14.33 -3.69 -2.08
C GLY A 312 13.02 -3.00 -2.47
N GLU A 313 12.20 -2.64 -1.48
CA GLU A 313 10.96 -1.89 -1.69
C GLU A 313 11.23 -0.50 -2.24
N GLU A 314 12.10 0.30 -1.58
CA GLU A 314 12.52 1.60 -2.09
C GLU A 314 13.08 1.51 -3.51
N THR A 315 13.89 0.47 -3.80
CA THR A 315 14.46 0.26 -5.13
C THR A 315 13.36 0.03 -6.17
N LEU A 316 12.36 -0.81 -5.84
CA LEU A 316 11.21 -1.07 -6.69
C LEU A 316 10.43 0.22 -6.96
N ASP A 317 10.07 0.93 -5.90
CA ASP A 317 9.22 2.13 -5.98
C ASP A 317 9.91 3.25 -6.77
N VAL A 318 11.16 3.55 -6.46
CA VAL A 318 11.94 4.59 -7.14
C VAL A 318 12.12 4.26 -8.62
N GLN A 319 12.50 3.02 -8.96
CA GLN A 319 12.73 2.62 -10.35
C GLN A 319 11.41 2.51 -11.13
N ALA A 320 10.29 2.15 -10.49
CA ALA A 320 8.99 2.11 -11.12
C ALA A 320 8.45 3.53 -11.42
N VAL A 321 8.46 4.44 -10.45
CA VAL A 321 8.07 5.85 -10.67
C VAL A 321 8.94 6.48 -11.73
N HIS A 322 10.27 6.38 -11.60
CA HIS A 322 11.21 6.94 -12.58
C HIS A 322 11.04 6.31 -13.96
N GLY A 323 10.83 5.00 -14.00
CA GLY A 323 10.59 4.28 -15.25
C GLY A 323 9.34 4.74 -15.98
N MET A 324 8.27 5.11 -15.30
CA MET A 324 7.02 5.56 -15.90
C MET A 324 7.02 7.06 -16.20
N ALA A 325 7.61 7.88 -15.34
CA ALA A 325 7.64 9.34 -15.41
C ALA A 325 9.07 9.88 -15.18
N PRO A 326 9.98 9.70 -16.15
CA PRO A 326 11.40 9.95 -15.94
C PRO A 326 11.77 11.43 -15.72
N GLY A 327 10.89 12.37 -16.03
CA GLY A 327 11.06 13.80 -15.78
C GLY A 327 10.47 14.28 -14.45
N ALA A 328 9.74 13.43 -13.73
CA ALA A 328 9.19 13.78 -12.42
C ALA A 328 10.30 13.95 -11.37
N THR A 329 10.08 14.83 -10.40
CA THR A 329 10.91 14.88 -9.21
C THR A 329 10.44 13.79 -8.24
N ILE A 330 11.34 12.93 -7.82
CA ILE A 330 11.08 11.95 -6.77
C ILE A 330 11.49 12.54 -5.44
N HIS A 331 10.60 12.57 -4.46
CA HIS A 331 10.92 12.94 -3.08
C HIS A 331 10.68 11.75 -2.16
N TYR A 332 11.74 11.11 -1.73
CA TYR A 332 11.69 9.98 -0.83
C TYR A 332 11.55 10.44 0.63
N TYR A 333 10.64 9.83 1.38
CA TYR A 333 10.38 10.11 2.80
C TYR A 333 10.59 8.84 3.61
N GLY A 334 11.77 8.70 4.23
CA GLY A 334 12.10 7.57 5.08
C GLY A 334 11.34 7.59 6.41
N GLY A 335 10.56 6.55 6.71
CA GLY A 335 10.06 6.28 8.06
C GLY A 335 11.20 5.85 8.98
N ALA A 336 11.15 6.24 10.25
CA ALA A 336 12.20 5.87 11.21
C ALA A 336 12.30 4.36 11.44
N SER A 337 11.20 3.65 11.22
CA SER A 337 11.08 2.20 11.24
C SER A 337 9.81 1.77 10.49
N CYS A 338 9.52 0.48 10.47
CA CYS A 338 8.28 -0.08 9.93
C CYS A 338 7.08 0.02 10.88
N PHE A 339 7.21 0.63 12.03
CA PHE A 339 6.06 0.87 12.89
C PHE A 339 5.11 1.86 12.23
N ASP A 340 3.81 1.59 12.29
CA ASP A 340 2.80 2.39 11.62
C ASP A 340 2.92 3.88 11.98
N THR A 341 3.18 4.21 13.24
CA THR A 341 3.40 5.58 13.70
C THR A 341 4.60 6.30 13.06
N ASP A 342 5.65 5.58 12.66
CA ASP A 342 6.83 6.16 12.01
C ASP A 342 6.58 6.38 10.51
N LEU A 343 5.80 5.49 9.87
CA LEU A 343 5.33 5.64 8.50
C LEU A 343 4.28 6.76 8.39
N GLU A 344 3.34 6.84 9.34
CA GLU A 344 2.40 7.96 9.46
C GLU A 344 3.10 9.33 9.54
N ASP A 345 4.18 9.42 10.33
CA ASP A 345 4.97 10.65 10.42
C ASP A 345 5.67 10.99 9.09
N ALA A 346 6.07 9.99 8.29
CA ALA A 346 6.66 10.19 6.97
C ALA A 346 5.60 10.66 5.95
N VAL A 347 4.42 10.03 5.92
CA VAL A 347 3.27 10.48 5.12
C VAL A 347 2.90 11.92 5.46
N GLN A 348 2.84 12.25 6.75
CA GLN A 348 2.50 13.61 7.18
C GLN A 348 3.51 14.66 6.68
N ARG A 349 4.82 14.33 6.68
CA ARG A 349 5.84 15.23 6.12
C ARG A 349 5.59 15.49 4.64
N ALA A 350 5.30 14.45 3.85
CA ALA A 350 4.99 14.60 2.43
C ALA A 350 3.74 15.47 2.20
N ILE A 351 2.70 15.31 3.01
CA ILE A 351 1.49 16.15 2.96
C ILE A 351 1.81 17.61 3.34
N ASP A 352 2.63 17.82 4.37
CA ASP A 352 3.02 19.16 4.83
C ASP A 352 3.91 19.90 3.82
N ASP A 353 4.73 19.16 3.05
CA ASP A 353 5.54 19.70 1.95
C ASP A 353 4.70 19.97 0.68
N ASN A 354 3.44 19.57 0.66
CA ASN A 354 2.48 19.81 -0.42
C ASN A 354 2.96 19.26 -1.77
N VAL A 355 3.42 18.00 -1.76
CA VAL A 355 3.76 17.24 -2.97
C VAL A 355 2.50 16.99 -3.83
N ASP A 356 2.65 16.56 -5.09
CA ASP A 356 1.52 16.36 -5.98
C ASP A 356 0.91 14.95 -5.84
N VAL A 357 1.77 13.93 -5.73
CA VAL A 357 1.38 12.52 -5.62
C VAL A 357 2.15 11.88 -4.48
N ILE A 358 1.52 11.03 -3.68
CA ILE A 358 2.15 10.18 -2.67
C ILE A 358 1.83 8.73 -3.02
N THR A 359 2.85 7.87 -3.12
CA THR A 359 2.71 6.43 -3.27
C THR A 359 3.27 5.70 -2.06
N ASN A 360 2.57 4.66 -1.63
CA ASN A 360 2.89 3.87 -0.45
C ASN A 360 2.73 2.39 -0.79
N SER A 361 3.81 1.63 -0.57
CA SER A 361 3.88 0.21 -0.91
C SER A 361 3.92 -0.66 0.35
N TYR A 362 3.01 -0.39 1.29
CA TYR A 362 2.90 -1.13 2.54
C TYR A 362 1.46 -1.13 3.07
N GLY A 363 1.19 -2.02 3.99
CA GLY A 363 -0.10 -2.11 4.67
C GLY A 363 -0.14 -3.26 5.67
N SER A 364 -1.30 -3.42 6.26
CA SER A 364 -1.62 -4.47 7.22
C SER A 364 -3.07 -4.90 7.06
N VAL A 365 -3.39 -6.11 7.53
CA VAL A 365 -4.77 -6.62 7.49
C VAL A 365 -5.68 -5.75 8.38
N GLU A 366 -6.75 -5.17 7.82
CA GLU A 366 -7.65 -4.25 8.52
C GLU A 366 -8.12 -4.77 9.88
N LEU A 367 -8.50 -6.06 9.95
CA LEU A 367 -9.02 -6.67 11.18
C LEU A 367 -7.98 -6.80 12.30
N GLN A 368 -6.69 -6.59 11.99
CA GLN A 368 -5.60 -6.66 12.96
C GLN A 368 -5.12 -5.28 13.44
N VAL A 369 -5.45 -4.22 12.72
CA VAL A 369 -5.07 -2.85 13.05
C VAL A 369 -6.09 -2.22 14.01
N PRO A 370 -5.66 -1.51 15.06
CA PRO A 370 -6.58 -0.79 15.93
C PRO A 370 -7.35 0.31 15.18
N THR A 371 -8.65 0.39 15.43
CA THR A 371 -9.48 1.48 14.86
C THR A 371 -8.94 2.88 15.20
N SER A 372 -8.23 3.03 16.32
CA SER A 372 -7.58 4.29 16.71
C SER A 372 -6.54 4.76 15.69
N GLU A 373 -5.78 3.85 15.09
CA GLU A 373 -4.79 4.16 14.05
C GLU A 373 -5.50 4.57 12.76
N MET A 374 -6.44 3.76 12.27
CA MET A 374 -7.24 4.11 11.07
C MET A 374 -7.94 5.48 11.18
N LEU A 375 -8.40 5.87 12.38
CA LEU A 375 -8.98 7.20 12.60
C LEU A 375 -7.95 8.33 12.50
N PHE A 376 -6.73 8.09 12.94
CA PHE A 376 -5.65 9.07 12.85
C PHE A 376 -5.17 9.23 11.41
N GLU A 377 -4.94 8.12 10.72
CA GLU A 377 -4.57 8.08 9.29
C GLU A 377 -5.61 8.79 8.42
N GLN A 378 -6.90 8.55 8.66
CA GLN A 378 -7.98 9.21 7.92
C GLN A 378 -7.89 10.74 7.98
N GLN A 379 -7.44 11.34 9.10
CA GLN A 379 -7.24 12.79 9.14
C GLN A 379 -6.15 13.25 8.18
N GLN A 380 -5.07 12.46 8.01
CA GLN A 380 -4.00 12.77 7.06
C GLN A 380 -4.53 12.75 5.62
N TYR A 381 -5.28 11.73 5.25
CA TYR A 381 -5.82 11.61 3.88
C TYR A 381 -6.92 12.65 3.59
N LEU A 382 -7.71 13.04 4.59
CA LEU A 382 -8.61 14.18 4.47
C LEU A 382 -7.86 15.49 4.23
N GLN A 383 -6.73 15.72 4.89
CA GLN A 383 -5.86 16.87 4.64
C GLN A 383 -5.29 16.81 3.23
N ALA A 384 -4.72 15.67 2.82
CA ALA A 384 -4.17 15.48 1.48
C ALA A 384 -5.22 15.79 0.38
N ALA A 385 -6.42 15.23 0.50
CA ALA A 385 -7.51 15.50 -0.43
C ALA A 385 -7.91 17.00 -0.46
N ALA A 386 -7.94 17.66 0.70
CA ALA A 386 -8.23 19.10 0.78
C ALA A 386 -7.10 19.97 0.18
N GLN A 387 -5.88 19.44 0.10
CA GLN A 387 -4.72 20.09 -0.51
C GLN A 387 -4.52 19.74 -1.99
N GLY A 388 -5.33 18.85 -2.56
CA GLY A 388 -5.21 18.42 -3.94
C GLY A 388 -4.03 17.45 -4.18
N ILE A 389 -3.68 16.67 -3.18
CA ILE A 389 -2.65 15.64 -3.26
C ILE A 389 -3.31 14.29 -3.58
N THR A 390 -2.80 13.58 -4.59
CA THR A 390 -3.19 12.20 -4.86
C THR A 390 -2.44 11.26 -3.93
N VAL A 391 -3.15 10.51 -3.09
CA VAL A 391 -2.55 9.48 -2.22
C VAL A 391 -2.91 8.10 -2.75
N LEU A 392 -1.89 7.29 -3.00
CA LEU A 392 -1.99 5.92 -3.52
C LEU A 392 -1.48 4.93 -2.47
N PHE A 393 -2.15 3.79 -2.36
CA PHE A 393 -1.69 2.63 -1.59
C PHE A 393 -1.79 1.37 -2.41
N SER A 394 -0.80 0.49 -2.26
CA SER A 394 -0.87 -0.90 -2.71
C SER A 394 -2.00 -1.63 -1.98
N SER A 395 -2.77 -2.48 -2.71
CA SER A 395 -3.98 -3.09 -2.15
C SER A 395 -3.73 -4.33 -1.28
N GLY A 396 -2.49 -4.81 -1.23
CA GLY A 396 -2.08 -6.04 -0.55
C GLY A 396 -1.75 -7.18 -1.53
N ASP A 397 -1.09 -8.23 -1.02
CA ASP A 397 -0.52 -9.29 -1.85
C ASP A 397 -1.01 -10.70 -1.49
N ASN A 398 -1.93 -10.81 -0.53
CA ASN A 398 -2.42 -12.09 -0.03
C ASN A 398 -3.85 -12.41 -0.49
N GLY A 399 -4.32 -11.76 -1.56
CA GLY A 399 -5.67 -11.92 -2.06
C GLY A 399 -6.71 -11.46 -1.04
N ASP A 400 -7.65 -12.35 -0.68
CA ASP A 400 -8.74 -12.07 0.28
C ASP A 400 -8.34 -12.23 1.77
N GLU A 401 -7.07 -12.38 2.09
CA GLU A 401 -6.51 -12.60 3.42
C GLU A 401 -6.98 -13.89 4.14
N SER A 402 -7.89 -14.67 3.56
CA SER A 402 -8.45 -15.85 4.24
C SER A 402 -7.41 -16.96 4.50
N GLN A 403 -6.36 -17.07 3.68
CA GLN A 403 -5.26 -18.00 3.94
C GLN A 403 -4.31 -17.51 5.03
N ASN A 404 -4.21 -16.20 5.23
CA ASN A 404 -3.34 -15.58 6.21
C ASN A 404 -3.99 -15.58 7.61
N ILE A 405 -5.24 -15.11 7.72
CA ILE A 405 -5.92 -14.91 9.01
C ILE A 405 -7.17 -15.78 9.21
N GLY A 406 -7.54 -16.60 8.24
CA GLY A 406 -8.67 -17.53 8.33
C GLY A 406 -10.05 -16.92 8.05
N VAL A 407 -10.12 -15.63 7.74
CA VAL A 407 -11.32 -14.88 7.36
C VAL A 407 -10.98 -13.86 6.28
N LYS A 408 -11.96 -13.43 5.50
CA LYS A 408 -11.78 -12.38 4.51
C LYS A 408 -11.61 -11.03 5.18
N SER A 409 -10.68 -10.25 4.68
CA SER A 409 -10.40 -8.87 5.10
C SER A 409 -9.84 -8.07 3.95
N ALA A 410 -10.17 -6.81 3.87
CA ALA A 410 -9.36 -5.85 3.13
C ALA A 410 -8.12 -5.51 3.96
N ASP A 411 -7.12 -4.88 3.33
CA ASP A 411 -5.99 -4.27 4.03
C ASP A 411 -6.25 -2.80 4.36
N THR A 412 -5.42 -2.24 5.23
CA THR A 412 -5.40 -0.83 5.62
C THR A 412 -3.94 -0.32 5.55
N PRO A 413 -3.69 0.95 5.22
CA PRO A 413 -4.57 2.12 5.05
C PRO A 413 -5.32 2.19 3.72
N VAL A 414 -5.11 1.25 2.79
CA VAL A 414 -5.69 1.26 1.43
C VAL A 414 -7.23 1.30 1.40
N ASN A 415 -7.87 0.83 2.46
CA ASN A 415 -9.32 0.85 2.63
C ASN A 415 -9.90 2.22 3.03
N ASP A 416 -9.07 3.26 3.26
CA ASP A 416 -9.60 4.60 3.56
C ASP A 416 -10.33 5.19 2.34
N PRO A 417 -11.49 5.86 2.54
CA PRO A 417 -12.26 6.46 1.44
C PRO A 417 -11.58 7.63 0.71
N PHE A 418 -10.47 8.16 1.22
CA PHE A 418 -9.74 9.30 0.64
C PHE A 418 -8.37 8.92 0.07
N VAL A 419 -8.10 7.63 -0.09
CA VAL A 419 -6.95 7.13 -0.84
C VAL A 419 -7.40 6.38 -2.09
N THR A 420 -6.51 6.25 -3.07
CA THR A 420 -6.73 5.40 -4.25
C THR A 420 -6.04 4.07 -4.02
N ALA A 421 -6.84 3.01 -4.01
CA ALA A 421 -6.39 1.63 -3.85
C ALA A 421 -5.92 1.06 -5.19
N VAL A 422 -4.66 0.69 -5.29
CA VAL A 422 -4.07 0.16 -6.52
C VAL A 422 -3.85 -1.34 -6.40
N GLY A 423 -4.63 -2.11 -7.17
CA GLY A 423 -4.54 -3.56 -7.26
C GLY A 423 -3.54 -4.04 -8.32
N GLY A 424 -3.36 -5.36 -8.38
CA GLY A 424 -2.41 -6.01 -9.27
C GLY A 424 -3.06 -6.81 -10.40
N THR A 425 -2.44 -6.78 -11.58
CA THR A 425 -2.76 -7.66 -12.70
C THR A 425 -1.57 -8.54 -13.07
N ALA A 426 -1.81 -9.62 -13.81
CA ALA A 426 -0.79 -10.37 -14.53
C ALA A 426 -0.81 -9.89 -15.99
N LEU A 427 0.30 -9.29 -16.44
CA LEU A 427 0.41 -8.57 -17.71
C LEU A 427 1.35 -9.28 -18.67
N GLY A 428 0.87 -9.66 -19.84
CA GLY A 428 1.69 -10.15 -20.94
C GLY A 428 2.08 -9.03 -21.90
N ILE A 429 3.36 -8.64 -21.94
CA ILE A 429 3.89 -7.65 -22.87
C ILE A 429 4.63 -8.37 -24.00
N GLY A 430 4.23 -8.12 -25.24
CA GLY A 430 4.81 -8.71 -26.45
C GLY A 430 6.06 -7.98 -26.97
N ALA A 431 6.62 -8.49 -28.06
CA ALA A 431 7.86 -7.98 -28.67
C ALA A 431 7.80 -6.51 -29.12
N SER A 432 6.63 -5.95 -29.34
CA SER A 432 6.41 -4.55 -29.72
C SER A 432 5.99 -3.66 -28.55
N ASN A 433 6.26 -4.08 -27.33
CA ASN A 433 5.86 -3.41 -26.10
C ASN A 433 4.33 -3.20 -25.97
N ASN A 434 3.55 -4.04 -26.64
CA ASN A 434 2.09 -4.01 -26.61
C ASN A 434 1.55 -5.05 -25.64
N VAL A 435 0.38 -4.79 -25.09
CA VAL A 435 -0.35 -5.78 -24.30
C VAL A 435 -0.78 -6.95 -25.18
N VAL A 436 -0.39 -8.16 -24.81
CA VAL A 436 -0.82 -9.42 -25.44
C VAL A 436 -2.01 -10.02 -24.68
N PHE A 437 -1.95 -9.97 -23.37
CA PHE A 437 -3.06 -10.29 -22.47
C PHE A 437 -2.90 -9.49 -21.18
N GLU A 438 -3.98 -9.38 -20.44
CA GLU A 438 -4.00 -8.92 -19.06
C GLU A 438 -5.13 -9.63 -18.34
N THR A 439 -4.86 -10.13 -17.14
CA THR A 439 -5.82 -10.83 -16.29
C THR A 439 -5.55 -10.47 -14.82
N GLY A 440 -6.44 -10.82 -13.91
CA GLY A 440 -6.24 -10.55 -12.48
C GLY A 440 -4.97 -11.23 -11.95
N TRP A 441 -4.37 -10.64 -10.96
CA TRP A 441 -3.26 -11.26 -10.24
C TRP A 441 -3.79 -12.17 -9.14
N GLY A 442 -3.60 -13.46 -9.32
CA GLY A 442 -3.82 -14.51 -8.34
C GLY A 442 -3.03 -15.71 -8.78
N THR A 443 -1.91 -16.01 -8.10
CA THR A 443 -0.92 -16.96 -8.58
C THR A 443 -1.01 -18.27 -7.81
N VAL A 444 -1.32 -19.34 -8.54
CA VAL A 444 -1.23 -20.72 -8.03
C VAL A 444 -0.03 -21.43 -8.64
N ARG A 445 0.77 -22.10 -7.80
CA ARG A 445 1.97 -22.82 -8.21
C ARG A 445 1.73 -24.33 -8.21
N HIS A 446 2.12 -24.98 -9.32
CA HIS A 446 2.23 -26.43 -9.48
C HIS A 446 3.69 -26.84 -9.55
N SER A 447 4.09 -27.80 -8.75
CA SER A 447 5.47 -28.30 -8.69
C SER A 447 5.71 -29.42 -9.69
N LEU A 448 6.91 -29.50 -10.24
CA LEU A 448 7.35 -30.66 -11.02
C LEU A 448 7.55 -31.85 -10.08
N THR A 449 6.98 -33.00 -10.44
CA THR A 449 7.02 -34.23 -9.65
C THR A 449 7.07 -35.45 -10.58
N THR A 450 7.07 -36.65 -10.03
CA THR A 450 7.01 -37.89 -10.80
C THR A 450 5.70 -38.63 -10.52
N ASP A 451 5.11 -39.22 -11.57
CA ASP A 451 3.97 -40.10 -11.45
C ASP A 451 4.37 -41.50 -10.94
N VAL A 452 3.43 -42.39 -10.77
CA VAL A 452 3.66 -43.78 -10.32
C VAL A 452 4.52 -44.61 -11.28
N ASN A 453 4.68 -44.18 -12.53
CA ASN A 453 5.49 -44.82 -13.56
C ASN A 453 6.88 -44.18 -13.69
N GLY A 454 7.17 -43.14 -12.90
CA GLY A 454 8.44 -42.40 -12.94
C GLY A 454 8.51 -41.29 -14.01
N ASN A 455 7.39 -40.95 -14.67
CA ASN A 455 7.39 -39.86 -15.64
C ASN A 455 7.28 -38.50 -14.92
N LEU A 456 7.94 -37.47 -15.47
CA LEU A 456 7.78 -36.10 -15.00
C LEU A 456 6.36 -35.61 -15.29
N VAL A 457 5.69 -35.04 -14.28
CA VAL A 457 4.35 -34.46 -14.35
C VAL A 457 4.28 -33.23 -13.46
N TRP A 458 3.34 -32.31 -13.75
CA TRP A 458 3.01 -31.25 -12.83
C TRP A 458 2.04 -31.75 -11.76
N SER A 459 2.16 -31.25 -10.52
CA SER A 459 1.25 -31.63 -9.44
C SER A 459 -0.19 -31.20 -9.75
N ASP A 460 -1.15 -32.11 -9.53
CA ASP A 460 -2.59 -31.82 -9.76
C ASP A 460 -3.09 -30.73 -8.82
N ALA A 461 -2.71 -30.79 -7.54
CA ALA A 461 -3.06 -29.75 -6.57
C ALA A 461 -2.06 -28.60 -6.65
N GLY A 462 -2.54 -27.45 -7.09
CA GLY A 462 -1.79 -26.20 -7.01
C GLY A 462 -1.83 -25.61 -5.59
N ARG A 463 -0.87 -24.74 -5.29
CA ARG A 463 -0.83 -23.97 -4.04
C ARG A 463 -0.92 -22.49 -4.38
N PHE A 464 -1.91 -21.79 -3.84
CA PHE A 464 -1.95 -20.33 -3.87
C PHE A 464 -0.71 -19.76 -3.18
N LEU A 465 -0.08 -18.79 -3.80
CA LEU A 465 1.13 -18.13 -3.29
C LEU A 465 0.84 -16.71 -2.83
N TYR A 466 0.25 -15.93 -3.71
CA TYR A 466 -0.04 -14.50 -3.56
C TYR A 466 -1.00 -14.03 -4.66
N GLY A 467 -1.62 -12.88 -4.45
CA GLY A 467 -2.54 -12.25 -5.39
C GLY A 467 -2.90 -10.84 -4.96
N SER A 468 -3.49 -10.06 -5.87
CA SER A 468 -3.98 -8.72 -5.60
C SER A 468 -4.89 -8.70 -4.39
N GLY A 469 -4.57 -7.88 -3.41
CA GLY A 469 -5.42 -7.66 -2.25
C GLY A 469 -6.72 -6.98 -2.64
N GLY A 470 -7.82 -7.43 -2.03
CA GLY A 470 -9.14 -6.89 -2.30
C GLY A 470 -10.16 -7.29 -1.26
N GLY A 471 -11.31 -6.64 -1.29
CA GLY A 471 -12.39 -6.94 -0.37
C GLY A 471 -13.19 -5.72 0.05
N VAL A 472 -13.98 -5.90 1.11
CA VAL A 472 -14.88 -4.89 1.66
C VAL A 472 -14.39 -4.48 3.04
N SER A 473 -14.14 -3.19 3.25
CA SER A 473 -13.80 -2.66 4.57
C SER A 473 -14.90 -2.96 5.58
N ALA A 474 -14.50 -3.44 6.75
CA ALA A 474 -15.37 -3.65 7.89
C ALA A 474 -15.57 -2.36 8.72
N PHE A 475 -14.74 -1.35 8.48
CA PHE A 475 -14.73 -0.11 9.27
C PHE A 475 -15.26 1.10 8.49
N PHE A 476 -14.85 1.30 7.25
CA PHE A 476 -15.25 2.45 6.46
C PHE A 476 -16.49 2.18 5.61
N ASP A 477 -17.46 3.09 5.64
CA ASP A 477 -18.65 3.03 4.80
C ASP A 477 -18.30 3.19 3.31
N GLN A 478 -19.14 2.62 2.43
CA GLN A 478 -18.99 2.76 0.98
C GLN A 478 -19.14 4.24 0.57
N PRO A 479 -18.11 4.83 -0.06
CA PRO A 479 -18.17 6.23 -0.48
C PRO A 479 -19.05 6.43 -1.70
N GLY A 480 -19.58 7.67 -1.84
CA GLY A 480 -20.54 8.01 -2.89
C GLY A 480 -20.01 7.83 -4.32
N TYR A 481 -18.69 7.95 -4.55
CA TYR A 481 -18.10 7.76 -5.88
C TYR A 481 -18.17 6.30 -6.35
N GLN A 482 -18.20 5.31 -5.44
CA GLN A 482 -18.32 3.89 -5.77
C GLN A 482 -19.75 3.48 -6.16
N GLN A 483 -20.77 4.25 -5.74
CA GLN A 483 -22.16 3.92 -5.99
C GLN A 483 -22.47 3.84 -7.49
N GLY A 484 -23.15 2.74 -7.88
CA GLY A 484 -23.55 2.50 -9.27
C GLY A 484 -22.44 2.01 -10.19
N VAL A 485 -21.20 1.80 -9.67
CA VAL A 485 -20.07 1.16 -10.37
C VAL A 485 -19.65 -0.10 -9.62
N ALA A 486 -19.22 0.02 -8.37
CA ALA A 486 -18.93 -1.12 -7.51
C ALA A 486 -20.21 -1.76 -6.94
N PRO A 487 -20.14 -3.02 -6.43
CA PRO A 487 -21.26 -3.66 -5.77
C PRO A 487 -21.86 -2.79 -4.65
N ASN A 488 -23.18 -2.81 -4.51
CA ASN A 488 -23.86 -2.07 -3.45
C ASN A 488 -23.74 -2.83 -2.13
N VAL A 489 -22.71 -2.53 -1.36
CA VAL A 489 -22.40 -3.09 -0.05
C VAL A 489 -22.27 -1.97 0.99
N HIS A 490 -22.18 -2.31 2.26
CA HIS A 490 -22.07 -1.29 3.30
C HIS A 490 -20.67 -0.66 3.38
N GLY A 491 -19.61 -1.47 3.16
CA GLY A 491 -18.24 -1.03 3.30
C GLY A 491 -17.64 -0.48 2.01
N ARG A 492 -16.57 0.31 2.15
CA ARG A 492 -15.68 0.66 1.06
C ARG A 492 -15.14 -0.62 0.39
N VAL A 493 -15.18 -0.68 -0.93
CA VAL A 493 -14.67 -1.81 -1.71
C VAL A 493 -13.31 -1.45 -2.30
N VAL A 494 -12.34 -2.35 -2.23
CA VAL A 494 -10.99 -2.21 -2.79
C VAL A 494 -10.67 -3.39 -3.71
N PRO A 495 -9.77 -3.17 -4.73
CA PRO A 495 -9.10 -1.96 -5.13
C PRO A 495 -9.99 -1.00 -5.94
N ASP A 496 -9.48 0.20 -6.30
CA ASP A 496 -10.17 1.13 -7.20
C ASP A 496 -9.79 0.90 -8.66
N ILE A 497 -8.49 0.69 -8.92
CA ILE A 497 -7.89 0.51 -10.24
C ILE A 497 -6.68 -0.42 -10.09
N SER A 498 -6.21 -1.02 -11.19
CA SER A 498 -5.05 -1.93 -11.14
C SER A 498 -4.07 -1.70 -12.28
N VAL A 499 -2.83 -2.12 -12.07
CA VAL A 499 -1.79 -2.24 -13.10
C VAL A 499 -0.96 -3.50 -12.81
N ASP A 500 0.10 -3.78 -13.60
CA ASP A 500 0.94 -4.98 -13.42
C ASP A 500 1.46 -5.13 -11.98
N GLY A 501 1.26 -6.30 -11.39
CA GLY A 501 1.69 -6.63 -10.03
C GLY A 501 2.13 -8.08 -9.86
N ASP A 502 1.77 -8.99 -10.79
CA ASP A 502 2.17 -10.39 -10.68
C ASP A 502 3.69 -10.54 -10.75
N VAL A 503 4.29 -11.08 -9.69
CA VAL A 503 5.73 -11.36 -9.61
C VAL A 503 6.25 -12.13 -10.83
N SER A 504 5.40 -12.89 -11.51
CA SER A 504 5.80 -13.63 -12.69
C SER A 504 5.85 -12.78 -13.95
N THR A 505 5.11 -11.68 -14.02
CA THR A 505 5.15 -10.67 -15.10
C THR A 505 5.78 -9.36 -14.65
N GLY A 506 6.32 -9.30 -13.45
CA GLY A 506 6.79 -8.07 -12.80
C GLY A 506 7.96 -7.37 -13.49
N MET A 507 8.37 -6.27 -12.90
CA MET A 507 9.43 -5.39 -13.38
C MET A 507 10.82 -5.96 -13.03
N LEU A 508 11.79 -5.79 -13.93
CA LEU A 508 13.20 -5.95 -13.63
C LEU A 508 13.66 -4.76 -12.79
N VAL A 509 14.37 -5.02 -11.71
CA VAL A 509 14.96 -3.98 -10.85
C VAL A 509 16.43 -4.25 -10.64
N GLY A 510 17.21 -3.21 -10.39
CA GLY A 510 18.64 -3.30 -10.15
C GLY A 510 19.02 -2.76 -8.78
N GLU A 511 19.74 -3.56 -7.99
CA GLU A 511 20.07 -3.24 -6.60
C GLU A 511 21.46 -3.78 -6.24
N THR A 512 22.16 -3.05 -5.39
CA THR A 512 23.40 -3.50 -4.76
C THR A 512 23.09 -4.54 -3.67
N GLN A 513 23.59 -5.76 -3.83
CA GLN A 513 23.25 -6.94 -3.05
C GLN A 513 24.49 -7.63 -2.48
N GLN A 514 24.32 -8.46 -1.46
CA GLN A 514 25.38 -9.28 -0.88
C GLN A 514 25.26 -10.73 -1.36
N PHE A 515 26.26 -11.20 -2.12
CA PHE A 515 26.33 -12.57 -2.60
C PHE A 515 27.19 -13.46 -1.69
N GLY A 516 26.58 -14.59 -1.25
CA GLY A 516 27.22 -15.59 -0.39
C GLY A 516 27.10 -15.34 1.11
N GLN A 517 26.81 -16.37 1.88
CA GLN A 517 26.56 -16.30 3.33
C GLN A 517 27.76 -15.83 4.16
N ASN A 518 28.99 -16.03 3.67
CA ASN A 518 30.23 -15.63 4.33
C ASN A 518 31.04 -14.64 3.48
N SER A 519 30.54 -14.22 2.35
CA SER A 519 31.18 -13.26 1.46
C SER A 519 30.84 -11.85 1.88
N LYS A 520 31.83 -10.99 1.97
CA LYS A 520 31.62 -9.53 2.03
C LYS A 520 31.51 -8.92 0.63
N THR A 521 31.32 -9.74 -0.40
CA THR A 521 31.20 -9.28 -1.77
C THR A 521 29.83 -8.65 -1.95
N VAL A 522 29.82 -7.35 -2.12
CA VAL A 522 28.63 -6.55 -2.43
C VAL A 522 28.78 -6.10 -3.87
N GLN A 523 27.79 -6.35 -4.68
CA GLN A 523 27.74 -5.93 -6.08
C GLN A 523 26.33 -5.62 -6.53
N TYR A 524 26.20 -4.74 -7.51
CA TYR A 524 24.96 -4.52 -8.22
C TYR A 524 24.61 -5.78 -9.05
N ASP A 525 23.36 -6.19 -8.97
CA ASP A 525 22.78 -7.20 -9.86
C ASP A 525 21.27 -6.95 -10.02
N GLU A 526 20.65 -7.62 -10.99
CA GLU A 526 19.29 -7.38 -11.39
C GLU A 526 18.41 -8.61 -11.20
N TYR A 527 17.17 -8.37 -10.77
CA TYR A 527 16.19 -9.42 -10.56
C TYR A 527 14.77 -8.90 -10.75
N LYS A 528 13.82 -9.80 -10.91
CA LYS A 528 12.42 -9.48 -11.14
C LYS A 528 11.68 -9.34 -9.81
N LEU A 529 10.95 -8.24 -9.64
CA LEU A 529 10.02 -7.99 -8.55
C LEU A 529 8.60 -7.75 -9.07
N GLY A 530 7.64 -7.90 -8.19
CA GLY A 530 6.22 -7.61 -8.38
C GLY A 530 5.58 -7.34 -7.03
N GLY A 531 4.28 -7.51 -6.94
CA GLY A 531 3.45 -7.14 -5.81
C GLY A 531 2.54 -5.98 -6.19
N THR A 532 1.53 -5.70 -5.40
CA THR A 532 0.83 -4.41 -5.50
C THR A 532 1.75 -3.25 -5.14
N SER A 533 2.89 -3.56 -4.52
CA SER A 533 4.05 -2.68 -4.35
C SER A 533 4.68 -2.22 -5.67
N LEU A 534 4.61 -3.02 -6.74
CA LEU A 534 4.93 -2.56 -8.10
C LEU A 534 3.79 -1.72 -8.68
N SER A 535 2.55 -2.14 -8.44
CA SER A 535 1.38 -1.50 -9.03
C SER A 535 1.22 -0.04 -8.60
N SER A 536 1.36 0.25 -7.31
CA SER A 536 1.16 1.60 -6.77
C SER A 536 2.13 2.63 -7.38
N PRO A 537 3.46 2.41 -7.41
CA PRO A 537 4.41 3.37 -8.01
C PRO A 537 4.32 3.44 -9.55
N LEU A 538 3.97 2.35 -10.25
CA LEU A 538 3.67 2.43 -11.69
C LEU A 538 2.49 3.37 -11.95
N PHE A 539 1.43 3.23 -11.14
CA PHE A 539 0.25 4.10 -11.27
C PHE A 539 0.55 5.54 -10.83
N ALA A 540 1.41 5.75 -9.83
CA ALA A 540 1.89 7.09 -9.45
C ALA A 540 2.59 7.80 -10.62
N GLY A 541 3.42 7.08 -11.37
CA GLY A 541 4.02 7.60 -12.61
C GLY A 541 2.99 7.96 -13.67
N ILE A 542 1.92 7.16 -13.84
CA ILE A 542 0.82 7.48 -14.76
C ILE A 542 0.08 8.75 -14.32
N ILE A 543 -0.17 8.93 -13.02
CA ILE A 543 -0.79 10.15 -12.47
C ILE A 543 0.13 11.35 -12.66
N ALA A 544 1.45 11.21 -12.45
CA ALA A 544 2.40 12.31 -12.69
C ALA A 544 2.38 12.79 -14.15
N ILE A 545 2.28 11.87 -15.13
CA ILE A 545 2.07 12.21 -16.53
C ILE A 545 0.73 12.94 -16.72
N ALA A 546 -0.33 12.52 -16.06
CA ALA A 546 -1.63 13.14 -16.17
C ALA A 546 -1.64 14.56 -15.56
N ASP A 547 -0.97 14.79 -14.44
CA ASP A 547 -0.81 16.12 -13.83
C ASP A 547 0.01 17.06 -14.73
N GLN A 548 1.12 16.58 -15.32
CA GLN A 548 1.87 17.38 -16.31
C GLN A 548 0.98 17.80 -17.49
N LEU A 549 0.18 16.89 -18.03
CA LEU A 549 -0.75 17.20 -19.14
C LEU A 549 -1.87 18.17 -18.70
N ALA A 550 -2.35 18.08 -17.46
CA ALA A 550 -3.31 19.00 -16.87
C ALA A 550 -2.72 20.41 -16.79
N HIS A 551 -1.51 20.54 -16.20
CA HIS A 551 -0.79 21.82 -16.10
C HIS A 551 -0.52 22.45 -17.45
N ALA A 552 -0.10 21.66 -18.44
CA ALA A 552 0.12 22.13 -19.81
C ALA A 552 -1.17 22.64 -20.48
N SER A 553 -2.33 22.22 -20.00
CA SER A 553 -3.66 22.63 -20.47
C SER A 553 -4.28 23.76 -19.65
N GLY A 554 -3.57 24.30 -18.64
CA GLY A 554 -4.06 25.35 -17.74
C GLY A 554 -5.02 24.84 -16.66
N HIS A 555 -4.90 23.56 -16.30
CA HIS A 555 -5.60 22.94 -15.17
C HIS A 555 -4.66 22.79 -13.97
N GLY A 556 -5.26 22.61 -12.77
CA GLY A 556 -4.54 22.25 -11.55
C GLY A 556 -4.24 20.76 -11.47
N ASN A 557 -3.73 20.31 -10.31
CA ASN A 557 -3.51 18.89 -10.00
C ASN A 557 -4.83 18.11 -10.06
N ILE A 558 -4.75 16.83 -10.40
CA ILE A 558 -5.88 15.90 -10.33
C ILE A 558 -6.39 15.81 -8.89
N GLY A 559 -5.48 15.81 -7.90
CA GLY A 559 -5.82 15.65 -6.50
C GLY A 559 -6.36 14.25 -6.20
N PHE A 560 -7.32 14.13 -5.28
CA PHE A 560 -7.93 12.84 -4.97
C PHE A 560 -8.61 12.22 -6.20
N ALA A 561 -8.01 11.15 -6.75
CA ALA A 561 -8.30 10.67 -8.10
C ALA A 561 -9.60 9.86 -8.23
N ASN A 562 -10.08 9.22 -7.15
CA ASN A 562 -11.19 8.25 -7.23
C ASN A 562 -12.48 8.80 -7.86
N PRO A 563 -12.97 10.00 -7.52
CA PRO A 563 -14.19 10.53 -8.16
C PRO A 563 -14.08 10.56 -9.69
N SER A 564 -12.93 10.95 -10.23
CA SER A 564 -12.67 11.00 -11.68
C SER A 564 -12.51 9.60 -12.28
N ILE A 565 -11.82 8.69 -11.62
CA ILE A 565 -11.65 7.28 -12.04
C ILE A 565 -13.02 6.61 -12.16
N TYR A 566 -13.85 6.72 -11.12
CA TYR A 566 -15.19 6.11 -11.11
C TYR A 566 -16.15 6.79 -12.07
N ASP A 567 -15.98 8.08 -12.37
CA ASP A 567 -16.75 8.75 -13.39
C ASP A 567 -16.40 8.25 -14.80
N LEU A 568 -15.11 8.07 -15.10
CA LEU A 568 -14.67 7.44 -16.35
C LEU A 568 -15.25 6.02 -16.52
N ALA A 569 -15.20 5.20 -15.46
CA ALA A 569 -15.75 3.85 -15.48
C ALA A 569 -17.28 3.85 -15.69
N ARG A 570 -18.02 4.70 -14.97
CA ARG A 570 -19.49 4.83 -15.08
C ARG A 570 -19.93 5.18 -16.49
N HIS A 571 -19.14 5.95 -17.22
CA HIS A 571 -19.46 6.34 -18.59
C HIS A 571 -18.86 5.42 -19.66
N GLY A 572 -18.29 4.27 -19.26
CA GLY A 572 -17.72 3.29 -20.19
C GLY A 572 -16.56 3.87 -21.02
N SER A 573 -15.72 4.68 -20.39
CA SER A 573 -14.58 5.32 -21.07
C SER A 573 -13.58 4.29 -21.55
N ARG A 574 -13.11 4.44 -22.81
CA ARG A 574 -12.01 3.63 -23.35
C ARG A 574 -10.65 3.93 -22.72
N ALA A 575 -10.58 4.91 -21.82
CA ALA A 575 -9.39 5.20 -21.03
C ALA A 575 -9.10 4.11 -19.99
N ILE A 576 -10.10 3.33 -19.61
CA ILE A 576 -9.99 2.18 -18.71
C ILE A 576 -10.35 0.93 -19.52
N ARG A 577 -9.54 -0.12 -19.39
CA ARG A 577 -9.82 -1.45 -19.92
C ARG A 577 -10.32 -2.33 -18.80
N ASP A 578 -11.52 -2.88 -18.96
CA ASP A 578 -12.06 -3.92 -18.10
C ASP A 578 -11.17 -5.17 -18.14
N VAL A 579 -10.79 -5.72 -16.99
CA VAL A 579 -9.93 -6.89 -16.90
C VAL A 579 -10.79 -8.11 -16.58
N VAL A 580 -10.65 -9.14 -17.38
CA VAL A 580 -11.42 -10.38 -17.24
C VAL A 580 -10.50 -11.59 -17.26
N HIS A 581 -10.99 -12.70 -16.76
CA HIS A 581 -10.23 -13.95 -16.76
C HIS A 581 -9.77 -14.34 -18.17
N ALA A 582 -8.46 -14.52 -18.33
CA ALA A 582 -7.84 -14.75 -19.66
C ALA A 582 -7.81 -16.25 -20.08
N GLY A 583 -8.15 -17.19 -19.21
CA GLY A 583 -8.21 -18.62 -19.51
C GLY A 583 -6.85 -19.33 -19.56
N VAL A 584 -6.87 -20.56 -20.08
CA VAL A 584 -5.76 -21.54 -19.97
C VAL A 584 -4.47 -21.14 -20.69
N GLY A 585 -4.53 -20.27 -21.71
CA GLY A 585 -3.36 -19.83 -22.48
C GLY A 585 -2.30 -19.03 -21.70
N ASN A 586 -2.61 -18.69 -20.45
CA ASN A 586 -1.77 -17.86 -19.58
C ASN A 586 -0.98 -18.63 -18.53
N VAL A 587 -1.03 -19.97 -18.55
CA VAL A 587 -0.14 -20.79 -17.71
C VAL A 587 1.28 -20.76 -18.27
N ARG A 588 2.28 -20.91 -17.41
CA ARG A 588 3.68 -20.90 -17.80
C ARG A 588 4.57 -21.62 -16.81
N ALA A 589 5.75 -22.02 -17.31
CA ALA A 589 6.83 -22.50 -16.48
C ALA A 589 7.62 -21.33 -15.90
N ASP A 590 8.00 -21.46 -14.66
CA ASP A 590 8.86 -20.53 -13.94
C ASP A 590 9.82 -21.31 -13.05
N PHE A 591 10.87 -20.64 -12.57
CA PHE A 591 11.86 -21.24 -11.72
C PHE A 591 11.64 -20.76 -10.28
N VAL A 592 11.78 -21.72 -9.34
CA VAL A 592 11.84 -21.42 -7.91
C VAL A 592 13.16 -22.02 -7.41
N ASN A 593 14.23 -21.27 -7.53
CA ASN A 593 15.53 -21.72 -7.08
C ASN A 593 16.10 -20.82 -5.98
N GLY A 594 17.29 -21.19 -5.50
CA GLY A 594 18.02 -20.38 -4.55
C GLY A 594 18.55 -19.06 -5.13
N ILE A 595 19.26 -18.32 -4.32
CA ILE A 595 19.65 -16.94 -4.49
C ILE A 595 20.48 -16.65 -5.76
N ASP A 596 21.22 -17.60 -6.29
CA ASP A 596 22.15 -17.39 -7.40
C ASP A 596 22.32 -18.62 -8.31
N ASP A 597 21.30 -19.44 -8.41
CA ASP A 597 21.31 -20.74 -9.11
C ASP A 597 22.28 -21.78 -8.51
N SER A 598 23.00 -21.46 -7.44
CA SER A 598 24.02 -22.34 -6.86
C SER A 598 23.45 -23.65 -6.30
N ASN A 599 22.15 -23.67 -5.99
CA ASN A 599 21.42 -24.84 -5.51
C ASN A 599 20.69 -25.61 -6.63
N GLY A 600 20.92 -25.27 -7.89
CA GLY A 600 20.23 -25.81 -9.05
C GLY A 600 18.86 -25.15 -9.30
N LEU A 601 18.25 -25.54 -10.41
CA LEU A 601 16.95 -25.00 -10.83
C LEU A 601 15.82 -25.88 -10.30
N VAL A 602 14.75 -25.22 -9.84
CA VAL A 602 13.48 -25.86 -9.47
C VAL A 602 12.37 -25.32 -10.37
N TYR A 603 11.81 -26.21 -11.19
CA TYR A 603 10.75 -25.85 -12.13
C TYR A 603 9.40 -25.83 -11.45
N SER A 604 8.58 -24.86 -11.83
CA SER A 604 7.18 -24.78 -11.44
C SER A 604 6.33 -24.19 -12.56
N VAL A 605 5.05 -24.54 -12.58
CA VAL A 605 4.04 -23.84 -13.37
C VAL A 605 3.32 -22.89 -12.46
N ARG A 606 3.13 -21.65 -12.92
CA ARG A 606 2.29 -20.67 -12.26
C ARG A 606 1.12 -20.33 -13.15
N THR A 607 -0.07 -20.45 -12.60
CA THR A 607 -1.33 -20.05 -13.26
C THR A 607 -1.79 -18.73 -12.70
N PHE A 608 -2.54 -17.97 -13.51
CA PHE A 608 -3.01 -16.63 -13.18
C PHE A 608 -4.46 -16.62 -12.77
N ASP A 609 -4.88 -15.53 -12.13
CA ASP A 609 -6.27 -15.21 -11.81
C ASP A 609 -6.96 -16.32 -10.99
N GLN A 610 -6.26 -16.82 -9.99
CA GLN A 610 -6.72 -17.90 -9.12
C GLN A 610 -6.46 -17.55 -7.66
N ASP A 611 -7.44 -16.98 -7.00
CA ASP A 611 -7.47 -16.79 -5.56
C ASP A 611 -8.55 -17.68 -4.93
N THR A 612 -8.66 -17.66 -3.62
CA THR A 612 -9.62 -18.46 -2.85
C THR A 612 -11.04 -18.02 -3.10
N SER A 613 -11.30 -16.71 -3.18
CA SER A 613 -12.64 -16.16 -3.35
C SER A 613 -12.74 -14.92 -4.22
N LEU A 614 -11.62 -14.30 -4.55
CA LEU A 614 -11.60 -13.16 -5.47
C LEU A 614 -11.43 -13.69 -6.90
N THR A 615 -12.22 -13.16 -7.81
CA THR A 615 -12.18 -13.53 -9.23
C THR A 615 -12.46 -12.33 -10.10
N THR A 616 -11.74 -12.21 -11.22
CA THR A 616 -12.03 -11.18 -12.21
C THR A 616 -13.30 -11.51 -12.98
N HIS A 617 -14.10 -10.50 -13.26
CA HIS A 617 -15.28 -10.59 -14.10
C HIS A 617 -15.60 -9.25 -14.75
N SER A 618 -16.51 -9.22 -15.70
CA SER A 618 -16.88 -7.98 -16.39
C SER A 618 -17.48 -6.95 -15.43
N GLY A 619 -17.04 -5.73 -15.56
CA GLY A 619 -17.34 -4.62 -14.66
C GLY A 619 -16.41 -4.57 -13.45
N TYR A 620 -16.82 -3.91 -12.38
CA TYR A 620 -16.01 -3.83 -11.17
C TYR A 620 -15.88 -5.20 -10.49
N ASP A 621 -14.66 -5.57 -10.13
CA ASP A 621 -14.35 -6.73 -9.27
C ASP A 621 -13.33 -6.40 -8.18
N GLU A 622 -13.23 -7.27 -7.16
CA GLU A 622 -12.38 -7.08 -5.98
C GLU A 622 -10.91 -7.51 -6.22
N VAL A 623 -10.51 -7.81 -7.46
CA VAL A 623 -9.12 -8.07 -7.87
C VAL A 623 -8.52 -6.86 -8.58
N THR A 624 -9.30 -6.27 -9.50
CA THR A 624 -8.81 -5.24 -10.43
C THR A 624 -9.55 -3.91 -10.36
N GLY A 625 -10.54 -3.77 -9.46
CA GLY A 625 -11.33 -2.56 -9.33
C GLY A 625 -12.14 -2.28 -10.60
N VAL A 626 -12.03 -1.06 -11.12
CA VAL A 626 -12.68 -0.70 -12.39
C VAL A 626 -11.89 -1.16 -13.63
N GLY A 627 -10.75 -1.85 -13.45
CA GLY A 627 -9.85 -2.31 -14.52
C GLY A 627 -8.51 -1.58 -14.56
N THR A 628 -7.88 -1.48 -15.75
CA THR A 628 -6.53 -0.94 -15.93
C THR A 628 -6.49 0.27 -16.87
N PRO A 629 -5.53 1.21 -16.68
CA PRO A 629 -5.32 2.33 -17.58
C PRO A 629 -4.98 1.87 -18.99
N THR A 630 -5.47 2.60 -19.99
CA THR A 630 -5.03 2.49 -21.40
C THR A 630 -4.22 3.72 -21.80
N GLY A 631 -3.68 3.73 -23.01
CA GLY A 631 -2.95 4.89 -23.54
C GLY A 631 -3.72 6.22 -23.59
N GLY A 632 -5.04 6.18 -23.36
CA GLY A 632 -5.88 7.37 -23.25
C GLY A 632 -6.11 7.87 -21.82
N PHE A 633 -5.67 7.12 -20.80
CA PHE A 633 -6.02 7.38 -19.41
C PHE A 633 -5.45 8.70 -18.88
N ALA A 634 -4.14 8.92 -19.00
CA ALA A 634 -3.50 10.15 -18.52
C ALA A 634 -4.15 11.41 -19.12
N ALA A 635 -4.41 11.39 -20.44
CA ALA A 635 -5.10 12.49 -21.11
C ALA A 635 -6.58 12.63 -20.71
N ALA A 636 -7.25 11.56 -20.32
CA ALA A 636 -8.63 11.61 -19.81
C ALA A 636 -8.67 12.23 -18.41
N MET A 637 -7.77 11.81 -17.53
CA MET A 637 -7.62 12.39 -16.18
C MET A 637 -7.24 13.87 -16.25
N ALA A 638 -6.29 14.24 -17.10
CA ALA A 638 -5.89 15.64 -17.32
C ALA A 638 -7.06 16.54 -17.75
N ARG A 639 -7.97 16.04 -18.60
CA ARG A 639 -9.19 16.79 -19.00
C ARG A 639 -10.22 16.86 -17.89
N ALA A 640 -10.23 15.89 -16.98
CA ALA A 640 -11.12 15.90 -15.80
C ALA A 640 -10.56 16.75 -14.67
N ALA A 641 -9.27 17.13 -14.71
CA ALA A 641 -8.65 17.95 -13.69
C ALA A 641 -9.32 19.35 -13.60
N PRO A 642 -9.35 19.96 -12.40
CA PRO A 642 -9.99 21.26 -12.21
C PRO A 642 -9.24 22.39 -12.93
N PRO A 643 -9.90 23.50 -13.28
CA PRO A 643 -9.20 24.72 -13.72
C PRO A 643 -8.15 25.15 -12.70
N ALA A 644 -6.98 25.65 -13.17
CA ALA A 644 -5.90 26.13 -12.32
C ALA A 644 -6.25 27.41 -11.56
#